data_6f85eab14fe969ac008fb1fce50e25bd
#
_entry.id   6f85eab14fe969ac008fb1fce50e25bd
#
_cell.length_a   1.000
_cell.length_b   1.000
_cell.length_c   1.000
_cell.angle_alpha   90.00
_cell.angle_beta   90.00
_cell.angle_gamma   90.00
#
_symmetry.space_group_name_H-M   'P 1'
#
loop_
_entity.id
_entity.type
_entity.pdbx_description
1 polymer ?
#
loop_
_entity_poly.entity_id
_entity_poly.type
_entity_poly.pdbx_seq_one_letter_code
_entity_poly.pdbx_strand_id
1 'polypeptide(L)'
;LPMRVLVEQTAAAARRLLQRMRDEFPGDVPEVSVHTLMGGVELEDWHLHPEKPAVLVGTQDMLLSRALNRGYAAGRARWPLEYGLLNHDSLWVMDEVQLMDVGLATSVQLQAFRRERDGSALRPCRTWWMSATLQPEWLETMDARPWLPELRDGMLRIPATGRSGRLWDVRKPLTRLTLPMREDKDAKALARVVVEAHGRARPTVTGRVTLAIVNRVETAVALKKAVDALVSSGDGPDVRLVHSRFRGLERKRWAEEFLSRAACEDPATDRIVIATQVVEAGVDISATALVTELAPWPSLVQRFGRAARYGGEAEVVVVDRAVSGKDALPYDEAELVAAREALDLLDDVGLRSLEELEDRLERDRPELLHALYPYEPLHLLTRRECHELFDTTPDLSGADLDISRFIRSGEERDLFVCWVPGEPTADLQPTRDGLCPVPVYAAKKWLFARSALKEGCRAWVWDYLDGEWRRLRQTDCYPGQVVLVDAAWGGYDVDRGFTGEPPGKRSAPIPTEGGYRTGAADEYADQAAGREDLSRHTWKTIATHGREAAEAALDLVHELELPPDHARLLDLAARLHDWGKAHPVFQSSIRTDGSGTRPERGDLAKAPEGAWAPLHQLYRLDERHGPRRGFRHELASVLAVFEVLHRVRPNHPALLGSVRALVEAGVLEPVAPEGDPVPSAPLVEEIAALDETSFNLLCYLVCSHHGKVRGGWQGTPHDQEFPLEKEDLVGVGQPLHGVREGDEIPPTPLAAADGTVVTMPAVTLHLDPAQLGVSGRYGPSWSERVHRLVDEFGPFTLAYLEALLRVADVRASRLETPDPLLAQQGVPA
;
A
#
# COMPACT_ATOMS: atom_id res chain seq x y z
N LEU A 1 3.67 4.88 9.57
CA LEU A 1 4.26 4.27 10.77
C LEU A 1 5.07 3.02 10.41
N PRO A 2 6.28 2.80 10.97
CA PRO A 2 7.13 1.67 10.61
C PRO A 2 6.63 0.31 11.13
N MET A 3 5.78 0.32 12.15
CA MET A 3 5.35 -0.90 12.85
C MET A 3 3.83 -0.96 13.05
N ARG A 4 3.27 -2.19 12.99
CA ARG A 4 1.82 -2.44 13.10
C ARG A 4 1.20 -2.05 14.43
N VAL A 5 1.90 -2.35 15.54
CA VAL A 5 1.38 -2.03 16.88
C VAL A 5 1.20 -0.52 17.03
N LEU A 6 2.12 0.28 16.46
CA LEU A 6 1.97 1.73 16.41
C LEU A 6 0.73 2.15 15.60
N VAL A 7 0.45 1.49 14.47
CA VAL A 7 -0.74 1.77 13.67
C VAL A 7 -2.02 1.57 14.47
N GLU A 8 -2.15 0.44 15.16
CA GLU A 8 -3.32 0.12 15.99
C GLU A 8 -3.51 1.12 17.12
N GLN A 9 -2.43 1.45 17.83
CA GLN A 9 -2.45 2.43 18.92
C GLN A 9 -2.78 3.84 18.45
N THR A 10 -2.19 4.28 17.33
CA THR A 10 -2.42 5.61 16.76
C THR A 10 -3.85 5.74 16.26
N ALA A 11 -4.38 4.72 15.57
CA ALA A 11 -5.76 4.71 15.12
C ALA A 11 -6.74 4.78 16.31
N ALA A 12 -6.49 4.00 17.37
CA ALA A 12 -7.30 4.05 18.57
C ALA A 12 -7.21 5.42 19.28
N ALA A 13 -6.03 6.04 19.31
CA ALA A 13 -5.83 7.37 19.89
C ALA A 13 -6.56 8.44 19.07
N ALA A 14 -6.47 8.39 17.74
CA ALA A 14 -7.18 9.30 16.85
C ALA A 14 -8.70 9.23 17.06
N ARG A 15 -9.27 8.01 17.07
CA ARG A 15 -10.71 7.82 17.33
C ARG A 15 -11.13 8.41 18.69
N ARG A 16 -10.36 8.15 19.76
CA ARG A 16 -10.66 8.71 21.09
C ARG A 16 -10.56 10.24 21.12
N LEU A 17 -9.56 10.82 20.46
CA LEU A 17 -9.38 12.27 20.39
C LEU A 17 -10.53 12.93 19.64
N LEU A 18 -10.88 12.43 18.48
CA LEU A 18 -11.99 12.93 17.67
C LEU A 18 -13.32 12.82 18.41
N GLN A 19 -13.55 11.72 19.15
CA GLN A 19 -14.76 11.58 19.97
C GLN A 19 -14.81 12.65 21.07
N ARG A 20 -13.70 12.87 21.79
CA ARG A 20 -13.63 13.93 22.81
C ARG A 20 -13.85 15.33 22.24
N MET A 21 -13.27 15.62 21.07
CA MET A 21 -13.48 16.90 20.39
C MET A 21 -14.95 17.12 20.03
N ARG A 22 -15.65 16.09 19.53
CA ARG A 22 -17.08 16.15 19.22
C ARG A 22 -17.94 16.35 20.49
N ASP A 23 -17.57 15.67 21.57
CA ASP A 23 -18.27 15.80 22.86
C ASP A 23 -18.09 17.19 23.48
N GLU A 24 -16.91 17.81 23.33
CA GLU A 24 -16.56 19.11 23.90
C GLU A 24 -17.04 20.28 23.01
N PHE A 25 -17.03 20.09 21.67
CA PHE A 25 -17.41 21.09 20.66
C PHE A 25 -18.49 20.56 19.70
N PRO A 26 -19.71 20.31 20.19
CA PRO A 26 -20.77 19.72 19.37
C PRO A 26 -21.17 20.67 18.23
N GLY A 27 -21.07 20.20 17.02
CA GLY A 27 -21.41 20.95 15.80
C GLY A 27 -20.26 21.70 15.14
N ASP A 28 -19.15 21.94 15.84
CA ASP A 28 -17.97 22.65 15.30
C ASP A 28 -16.93 21.70 14.70
N VAL A 29 -16.95 20.43 15.07
CA VAL A 29 -16.00 19.43 14.58
C VAL A 29 -16.64 18.67 13.38
N PRO A 30 -16.02 18.71 12.19
CA PRO A 30 -16.52 17.97 11.05
C PRO A 30 -16.52 16.45 11.30
N GLU A 31 -17.30 15.72 10.53
CA GLU A 31 -17.25 14.26 10.55
C GLU A 31 -15.93 13.79 9.90
N VAL A 32 -15.00 13.33 10.73
CA VAL A 32 -13.71 12.77 10.30
C VAL A 32 -13.74 11.27 10.49
N SER A 33 -13.52 10.52 9.42
CA SER A 33 -13.39 9.07 9.48
C SER A 33 -11.96 8.64 9.82
N VAL A 34 -11.78 7.48 10.50
CA VAL A 34 -10.46 6.93 10.83
C VAL A 34 -10.36 5.53 10.28
N HIS A 35 -9.51 5.36 9.28
CA HIS A 35 -9.28 4.12 8.56
C HIS A 35 -7.91 3.52 8.89
N THR A 36 -7.82 2.20 8.89
CA THR A 36 -6.59 1.47 9.20
C THR A 36 -6.10 0.68 7.99
N LEU A 37 -4.91 1.03 7.49
CA LEU A 37 -4.29 0.38 6.34
C LEU A 37 -3.14 -0.52 6.79
N MET A 38 -3.47 -1.78 7.01
CA MET A 38 -2.50 -2.84 7.33
C MET A 38 -2.80 -4.05 6.46
N GLY A 39 -1.77 -4.79 6.03
CA GLY A 39 -2.01 -6.01 5.27
C GLY A 39 -2.83 -7.01 6.09
N GLY A 40 -3.84 -7.64 5.49
CA GLY A 40 -4.75 -8.60 6.13
C GLY A 40 -5.96 -7.98 6.86
N VAL A 41 -6.15 -6.68 6.81
CA VAL A 41 -7.39 -6.00 7.17
C VAL A 41 -8.20 -5.79 5.89
N GLU A 42 -9.52 -5.94 5.94
CA GLU A 42 -10.39 -5.58 4.81
C GLU A 42 -10.16 -4.13 4.42
N LEU A 43 -10.06 -3.90 3.11
CA LEU A 43 -9.86 -2.56 2.57
C LEU A 43 -11.18 -1.81 2.69
N GLU A 44 -11.22 -0.83 3.57
CA GLU A 44 -12.37 0.07 3.72
C GLU A 44 -12.50 1.00 2.50
N ASP A 45 -13.71 1.46 2.23
CA ASP A 45 -14.07 2.29 1.06
C ASP A 45 -13.74 3.79 1.26
N TRP A 46 -12.66 4.13 2.00
CA TRP A 46 -12.25 5.52 2.27
C TRP A 46 -12.07 6.35 1.00
N HIS A 47 -11.65 5.73 -0.08
CA HIS A 47 -11.38 6.37 -1.36
C HIS A 47 -12.65 6.85 -2.11
N LEU A 48 -13.83 6.41 -1.69
CA LEU A 48 -15.09 6.81 -2.33
C LEU A 48 -15.59 8.18 -1.87
N HIS A 49 -15.00 8.75 -0.83
CA HIS A 49 -15.38 10.04 -0.28
C HIS A 49 -14.17 10.97 -0.12
N PRO A 50 -13.46 11.29 -1.24
CA PRO A 50 -12.26 12.13 -1.18
C PRO A 50 -12.57 13.58 -0.73
N GLU A 51 -13.82 14.03 -0.81
CA GLU A 51 -14.30 15.33 -0.33
C GLU A 51 -14.45 15.38 1.19
N LYS A 52 -14.46 14.23 1.87
CA LYS A 52 -14.61 14.17 3.33
C LYS A 52 -13.25 14.05 4.02
N PRO A 53 -13.04 14.79 5.12
CA PRO A 53 -11.81 14.63 5.88
C PRO A 53 -11.69 13.22 6.48
N ALA A 54 -10.53 12.60 6.30
CA ALA A 54 -10.24 11.27 6.79
C ALA A 54 -8.84 11.18 7.41
N VAL A 55 -8.67 10.34 8.41
CA VAL A 55 -7.37 9.97 8.99
C VAL A 55 -7.05 8.54 8.57
N LEU A 56 -6.05 8.39 7.70
CA LEU A 56 -5.56 7.09 7.25
C LEU A 56 -4.34 6.70 8.07
N VAL A 57 -4.44 5.68 8.91
CA VAL A 57 -3.32 5.20 9.73
C VAL A 57 -2.85 3.87 9.15
N GLY A 58 -1.61 3.84 8.66
CA GLY A 58 -1.10 2.64 8.01
C GLY A 58 0.37 2.36 8.27
N THR A 59 0.79 1.14 7.96
CA THR A 59 2.21 0.81 7.96
C THR A 59 2.91 1.50 6.81
N GLN A 60 4.21 1.76 6.98
CA GLN A 60 5.08 2.30 5.94
C GLN A 60 4.92 1.53 4.62
N ASP A 61 4.95 0.20 4.67
CA ASP A 61 4.82 -0.66 3.49
C ASP A 61 3.49 -0.42 2.75
N MET A 62 2.40 -0.34 3.50
CA MET A 62 1.06 -0.19 2.92
C MET A 62 0.82 1.20 2.34
N LEU A 63 1.31 2.25 2.98
CA LEU A 63 1.08 3.62 2.52
C LEU A 63 2.08 4.04 1.44
N LEU A 64 3.38 3.75 1.60
CA LEU A 64 4.37 4.09 0.58
C LEU A 64 4.16 3.31 -0.71
N SER A 65 3.79 2.03 -0.65
CA SER A 65 3.49 1.26 -1.87
C SER A 65 2.34 1.89 -2.68
N ARG A 66 1.32 2.43 -2.00
CA ARG A 66 0.22 3.18 -2.64
C ARG A 66 0.68 4.51 -3.22
N ALA A 67 1.51 5.25 -2.47
CA ALA A 67 2.10 6.49 -2.96
C ALA A 67 3.07 6.28 -4.14
N LEU A 68 3.54 5.05 -4.34
CA LEU A 68 4.36 4.60 -5.47
C LEU A 68 3.54 3.90 -6.57
N ASN A 69 2.22 4.00 -6.55
CA ASN A 69 1.32 3.41 -7.56
C ASN A 69 1.45 1.88 -7.71
N ARG A 70 1.81 1.18 -6.64
CA ARG A 70 1.96 -0.29 -6.56
C ARG A 70 1.44 -0.81 -5.22
N GLY A 71 0.21 -0.41 -4.84
CA GLY A 71 -0.37 -0.68 -3.53
C GLY A 71 -0.34 -2.15 -3.14
N TYR A 72 0.40 -2.49 -2.10
CA TYR A 72 0.43 -3.85 -1.57
C TYR A 72 -0.96 -4.29 -1.10
N ALA A 73 -1.32 -5.52 -1.42
CA ALA A 73 -2.64 -6.11 -1.16
C ALA A 73 -3.84 -5.33 -1.77
N ALA A 74 -3.59 -4.45 -2.75
CA ALA A 74 -4.60 -3.80 -3.55
C ALA A 74 -4.57 -4.33 -4.98
N GLY A 75 -5.74 -4.56 -5.58
CA GLY A 75 -5.83 -4.94 -6.98
C GLY A 75 -5.28 -3.83 -7.90
N ARG A 76 -4.70 -4.21 -9.02
CA ARG A 76 -4.06 -3.29 -9.99
C ARG A 76 -4.98 -2.11 -10.39
N ALA A 77 -6.27 -2.33 -10.54
CA ALA A 77 -7.25 -1.30 -10.87
C ALA A 77 -7.40 -0.20 -9.79
N ARG A 78 -7.04 -0.49 -8.53
CA ARG A 78 -7.08 0.48 -7.42
C ARG A 78 -5.80 1.30 -7.29
N TRP A 79 -4.69 0.85 -7.88
CA TRP A 79 -3.40 1.53 -7.73
C TRP A 79 -3.44 2.99 -8.16
N PRO A 80 -3.92 3.35 -9.37
CA PRO A 80 -3.98 4.75 -9.78
C PRO A 80 -4.92 5.60 -8.92
N LEU A 81 -6.05 5.02 -8.50
CA LEU A 81 -7.02 5.68 -7.63
C LEU A 81 -6.39 6.09 -6.29
N GLU A 82 -5.79 5.12 -5.58
CA GLU A 82 -5.15 5.37 -4.29
C GLU A 82 -3.90 6.27 -4.44
N TYR A 83 -3.15 6.11 -5.53
CA TYR A 83 -2.00 6.95 -5.86
C TYR A 83 -2.40 8.41 -6.08
N GLY A 84 -3.45 8.67 -6.85
CA GLY A 84 -3.94 10.02 -7.10
C GLY A 84 -4.39 10.71 -5.80
N LEU A 85 -5.21 10.05 -5.00
CA LEU A 85 -5.75 10.59 -3.76
C LEU A 85 -4.68 10.82 -2.68
N LEU A 86 -3.69 9.91 -2.55
CA LEU A 86 -2.66 10.02 -1.53
C LEU A 86 -1.54 11.02 -1.89
N ASN A 87 -1.42 11.40 -3.15
CA ASN A 87 -0.44 12.40 -3.60
C ASN A 87 -1.06 13.80 -3.81
N HIS A 88 -2.36 13.97 -3.55
CA HIS A 88 -3.08 15.24 -3.56
C HIS A 88 -3.89 15.42 -2.28
N ASP A 89 -4.14 16.68 -1.90
CA ASP A 89 -4.99 17.07 -0.77
C ASP A 89 -4.71 16.27 0.53
N SER A 90 -3.44 16.01 0.80
CA SER A 90 -3.02 15.11 1.87
C SER A 90 -1.92 15.72 2.71
N LEU A 91 -2.02 15.52 4.03
CA LEU A 91 -0.91 15.74 4.95
C LEU A 91 -0.34 14.38 5.38
N TRP A 92 0.84 14.06 4.92
CA TRP A 92 1.58 12.88 5.36
C TRP A 92 2.27 13.17 6.69
N VAL A 93 2.05 12.34 7.68
CA VAL A 93 2.76 12.37 8.97
C VAL A 93 3.58 11.10 9.07
N MET A 94 4.89 11.24 8.85
CA MET A 94 5.88 10.16 8.98
C MET A 94 6.39 10.17 10.42
N ASP A 95 5.95 9.21 11.21
CA ASP A 95 6.32 9.10 12.62
C ASP A 95 7.36 7.99 12.82
N GLU A 96 8.24 8.17 13.79
CA GLU A 96 9.38 7.30 14.10
C GLU A 96 10.29 7.08 12.86
N VAL A 97 10.64 8.18 12.17
CA VAL A 97 11.35 8.11 10.88
C VAL A 97 12.71 7.44 10.95
N GLN A 98 13.35 7.39 12.12
CA GLN A 98 14.61 6.65 12.32
C GLN A 98 14.47 5.13 12.11
N LEU A 99 13.24 4.61 12.06
CA LEU A 99 12.94 3.21 11.79
C LEU A 99 12.48 2.97 10.35
N MET A 100 12.43 4.02 9.52
CA MET A 100 11.89 3.92 8.16
C MET A 100 12.91 3.46 7.12
N ASP A 101 14.19 3.48 7.44
CA ASP A 101 15.26 3.07 6.53
C ASP A 101 15.17 3.82 5.17
N VAL A 102 15.30 3.16 4.03
CA VAL A 102 15.17 3.78 2.68
C VAL A 102 13.79 4.46 2.47
N GLY A 103 12.76 4.04 3.18
CA GLY A 103 11.43 4.65 3.12
C GLY A 103 11.42 6.12 3.51
N LEU A 104 12.34 6.56 4.38
CA LEU A 104 12.51 7.97 4.71
C LEU A 104 12.95 8.75 3.45
N ALA A 105 14.05 8.32 2.79
CA ALA A 105 14.53 8.98 1.58
C ALA A 105 13.48 8.97 0.45
N THR A 106 12.73 7.88 0.30
CA THR A 106 11.61 7.81 -0.65
C THR A 106 10.53 8.84 -0.33
N SER A 107 10.16 9.01 0.94
CA SER A 107 9.16 10.01 1.33
C SER A 107 9.63 11.44 1.07
N VAL A 108 10.92 11.70 1.25
CA VAL A 108 11.55 13.01 0.95
C VAL A 108 11.55 13.26 -0.56
N GLN A 109 11.94 12.28 -1.38
CA GLN A 109 11.91 12.41 -2.84
C GLN A 109 10.48 12.63 -3.37
N LEU A 110 9.48 11.88 -2.87
CA LEU A 110 8.09 12.12 -3.24
C LEU A 110 7.64 13.54 -2.89
N GLN A 111 8.02 14.06 -1.71
CA GLN A 111 7.71 15.44 -1.34
C GLN A 111 8.42 16.45 -2.25
N ALA A 112 9.66 16.18 -2.65
CA ALA A 112 10.39 17.02 -3.58
C ALA A 112 9.68 17.10 -4.94
N PHE A 113 9.27 15.96 -5.49
CA PHE A 113 8.56 15.90 -6.77
C PHE A 113 7.18 16.58 -6.71
N ARG A 114 6.45 16.46 -5.60
CA ARG A 114 5.18 17.16 -5.38
C ARG A 114 5.40 18.68 -5.34
N ARG A 115 6.42 19.13 -4.61
CA ARG A 115 6.74 20.55 -4.40
C ARG A 115 7.13 21.26 -5.69
N GLU A 116 7.84 20.63 -6.60
CA GLU A 116 8.18 21.22 -7.91
C GLU A 116 6.93 21.60 -8.72
N ARG A 117 5.81 20.98 -8.45
CA ARG A 117 4.53 21.17 -9.13
C ARG A 117 3.52 21.96 -8.29
N ASP A 118 3.91 22.52 -7.12
CA ASP A 118 2.98 23.26 -6.24
C ASP A 118 2.21 24.36 -6.97
N GLY A 119 2.82 25.03 -7.95
CA GLY A 119 2.15 26.07 -8.74
C GLY A 119 1.09 25.57 -9.72
N SER A 120 1.09 24.28 -10.05
CA SER A 120 0.13 23.62 -10.95
C SER A 120 -0.68 22.52 -10.27
N ALA A 121 -0.41 22.23 -8.99
CA ALA A 121 -1.18 21.25 -8.23
C ALA A 121 -2.58 21.81 -7.91
N LEU A 122 -3.61 20.98 -8.13
CA LEU A 122 -5.00 21.33 -7.81
C LEU A 122 -5.20 21.48 -6.30
N ARG A 123 -4.56 20.60 -5.53
CA ARG A 123 -4.56 20.59 -4.06
C ARG A 123 -3.16 20.24 -3.55
N PRO A 124 -2.63 20.98 -2.55
CA PRO A 124 -1.28 20.72 -2.05
C PRO A 124 -1.21 19.40 -1.28
N CYS A 125 -0.08 18.71 -1.42
CA CYS A 125 0.28 17.58 -0.56
C CYS A 125 1.56 17.94 0.21
N ARG A 126 1.54 17.73 1.54
CA ARG A 126 2.63 18.10 2.45
C ARG A 126 3.07 16.91 3.27
N THR A 127 4.30 16.94 3.75
CA THR A 127 4.86 15.88 4.60
C THR A 127 5.49 16.48 5.86
N TRP A 128 5.16 15.91 7.02
CA TRP A 128 5.85 16.12 8.29
C TRP A 128 6.64 14.88 8.65
N TRP A 129 7.89 15.05 9.01
CA TRP A 129 8.76 14.00 9.53
C TRP A 129 8.94 14.19 11.03
N MET A 130 8.65 13.15 11.80
CA MET A 130 8.65 13.19 13.25
C MET A 130 9.54 12.08 13.81
N SER A 131 10.39 12.44 14.77
CA SER A 131 11.24 11.53 15.51
C SER A 131 11.77 12.21 16.76
N ALA A 132 12.12 11.42 17.76
CA ALA A 132 12.89 11.90 18.89
C ALA A 132 14.35 12.25 18.51
N THR A 133 14.85 11.71 17.40
CA THR A 133 16.27 11.73 17.01
C THR A 133 16.49 12.19 15.57
N LEU A 134 15.54 12.95 14.99
CA LEU A 134 15.62 13.41 13.61
C LEU A 134 16.81 14.34 13.41
N GLN A 135 17.70 13.98 12.47
CA GLN A 135 18.76 14.85 11.97
C GLN A 135 18.34 15.47 10.64
N PRO A 136 18.45 16.78 10.45
CA PRO A 136 18.07 17.44 9.18
C PRO A 136 18.79 16.85 7.96
N GLU A 137 20.01 16.38 8.14
CA GLU A 137 20.85 15.76 7.12
C GLU A 137 20.24 14.49 6.52
N TRP A 138 19.41 13.78 7.29
CA TRP A 138 18.69 12.62 6.79
C TRP A 138 17.69 12.96 5.68
N LEU A 139 17.24 14.23 5.62
CA LEU A 139 16.32 14.74 4.60
C LEU A 139 17.07 15.29 3.38
N GLU A 140 18.41 15.26 3.37
CA GLU A 140 19.22 15.72 2.25
C GLU A 140 19.26 14.68 1.14
N THR A 141 18.28 14.72 0.26
CA THR A 141 18.29 13.94 -0.98
C THR A 141 18.58 14.83 -2.19
N MET A 142 18.84 14.24 -3.35
CA MET A 142 19.22 14.98 -4.56
C MET A 142 18.20 16.08 -4.90
N ASP A 143 16.92 15.76 -4.93
CA ASP A 143 15.87 16.69 -5.34
C ASP A 143 15.36 17.58 -4.18
N ALA A 144 15.64 17.21 -2.92
CA ALA A 144 15.30 18.00 -1.75
C ALA A 144 16.38 19.03 -1.34
N ARG A 145 17.62 18.85 -1.79
CA ARG A 145 18.76 19.70 -1.44
C ARG A 145 18.51 21.21 -1.60
N PRO A 146 17.80 21.71 -2.64
CA PRO A 146 17.56 23.15 -2.81
C PRO A 146 16.76 23.79 -1.68
N TRP A 147 15.93 23.04 -0.97
CA TRP A 147 15.06 23.55 0.11
C TRP A 147 15.39 22.98 1.49
N LEU A 148 16.53 22.29 1.63
CA LEU A 148 17.04 21.83 2.92
C LEU A 148 17.20 22.99 3.95
N PRO A 149 17.66 24.20 3.59
CA PRO A 149 17.70 25.32 4.53
C PRO A 149 16.32 25.65 5.12
N GLU A 150 15.28 25.67 4.30
CA GLU A 150 13.90 25.91 4.75
C GLU A 150 13.40 24.81 5.68
N LEU A 151 13.75 23.55 5.40
CA LEU A 151 13.44 22.42 6.30
C LEU A 151 14.13 22.58 7.66
N ARG A 152 15.40 23.00 7.69
CA ARG A 152 16.13 23.28 8.93
C ARG A 152 15.50 24.41 9.75
N ASP A 153 15.14 25.52 9.08
CA ASP A 153 14.49 26.67 9.71
C ASP A 153 13.08 26.32 10.22
N GLY A 154 12.37 25.44 9.52
CA GLY A 154 11.05 24.95 9.90
C GLY A 154 11.04 23.84 10.95
N MET A 155 12.20 23.38 11.43
CA MET A 155 12.29 22.29 12.39
C MET A 155 11.77 22.70 13.75
N LEU A 156 10.77 21.98 14.26
CA LEU A 156 10.20 22.21 15.58
C LEU A 156 10.98 21.37 16.60
N ARG A 157 11.64 22.05 17.53
CA ARG A 157 12.30 21.45 18.71
C ARG A 157 11.72 22.04 19.98
N ILE A 158 11.70 21.28 21.06
CA ILE A 158 11.33 21.81 22.38
C ILE A 158 12.49 22.68 22.87
N PRO A 159 12.29 24.02 23.02
CA PRO A 159 13.36 24.88 23.47
C PRO A 159 13.80 24.53 24.89
N ALA A 160 15.06 24.82 25.24
CA ALA A 160 15.61 24.51 26.57
C ALA A 160 14.76 25.03 27.74
N THR A 161 14.12 26.21 27.57
CA THR A 161 13.19 26.80 28.52
C THR A 161 11.89 26.01 28.71
N GLY A 162 11.50 25.18 27.74
CA GLY A 162 10.32 24.29 27.78
C GLY A 162 10.64 22.88 28.26
N ARG A 163 11.93 22.55 28.49
CA ARG A 163 12.39 21.23 28.95
C ARG A 163 12.18 21.07 30.45
N SER A 164 10.92 21.01 30.90
CA SER A 164 10.56 20.91 32.34
C SER A 164 9.35 19.99 32.53
N GLY A 165 9.13 19.58 33.76
CA GLY A 165 8.00 18.76 34.18
C GLY A 165 8.35 17.28 34.39
N ARG A 166 7.33 16.52 34.78
CA ARG A 166 7.48 15.16 35.35
C ARG A 166 8.37 14.22 34.52
N LEU A 167 8.28 14.26 33.19
CA LEU A 167 9.06 13.35 32.32
C LEU A 167 10.50 13.83 32.11
N TRP A 168 10.72 15.16 32.13
CA TRP A 168 12.06 15.75 31.99
C TRP A 168 12.90 15.60 33.28
N ASP A 169 12.25 15.49 34.41
CA ASP A 169 12.90 15.42 35.74
C ASP A 169 13.13 13.98 36.21
N VAL A 170 12.70 12.97 35.40
CA VAL A 170 12.95 11.55 35.69
C VAL A 170 14.44 11.24 35.66
N ARG A 171 14.96 10.65 36.74
CA ARG A 171 16.33 10.13 36.79
C ARG A 171 16.38 8.67 36.42
N LYS A 172 17.37 8.34 35.56
CA LYS A 172 17.67 6.97 35.09
C LYS A 172 19.15 6.71 35.24
N PRO A 173 19.65 6.48 36.46
CA PRO A 173 21.07 6.21 36.70
C PRO A 173 21.60 5.08 35.80
N LEU A 174 22.73 5.32 35.17
CA LEU A 174 23.37 4.42 34.23
C LEU A 174 24.46 3.60 34.91
N THR A 175 24.36 2.28 34.77
CA THR A 175 25.46 1.35 35.11
C THR A 175 25.94 0.67 33.84
N ARG A 176 27.25 0.67 33.59
CA ARG A 176 27.88 0.02 32.43
C ARG A 176 28.63 -1.22 32.90
N LEU A 177 28.34 -2.35 32.29
CA LEU A 177 28.96 -3.64 32.61
C LEU A 177 29.55 -4.25 31.33
N THR A 178 30.79 -4.71 31.44
CA THR A 178 31.40 -5.52 30.37
C THR A 178 31.28 -6.99 30.75
N LEU A 179 30.52 -7.74 29.99
CA LEU A 179 30.34 -9.20 30.15
C LEU A 179 30.70 -9.90 28.85
N PRO A 180 31.96 -10.34 28.65
CA PRO A 180 32.30 -11.08 27.45
C PRO A 180 31.53 -12.39 27.37
N MET A 181 30.65 -12.49 26.38
CA MET A 181 29.88 -13.68 26.09
C MET A 181 30.27 -14.22 24.72
N ARG A 182 30.92 -15.38 24.70
CA ARG A 182 31.43 -16.00 23.46
C ARG A 182 30.35 -16.73 22.68
N GLU A 183 29.32 -17.24 23.36
CA GLU A 183 28.19 -17.91 22.75
C GLU A 183 26.87 -17.39 23.28
N ASP A 184 25.87 -17.31 22.43
CA ASP A 184 24.50 -16.87 22.81
C ASP A 184 23.87 -17.81 23.86
N LYS A 185 24.35 -19.05 23.97
CA LYS A 185 23.88 -20.05 24.94
C LYS A 185 24.40 -19.79 26.36
N ASP A 186 25.45 -19.00 26.54
CA ASP A 186 26.02 -18.73 27.87
C ASP A 186 25.42 -17.45 28.48
N ALA A 187 24.10 -17.51 28.74
CA ALA A 187 23.35 -16.39 29.30
C ALA A 187 23.29 -16.36 30.83
N LYS A 188 24.01 -17.24 31.54
CA LYS A 188 23.90 -17.36 33.00
C LYS A 188 24.39 -16.10 33.74
N ALA A 189 25.48 -15.48 33.27
CA ALA A 189 26.00 -14.25 33.88
C ALA A 189 25.01 -13.09 33.70
N LEU A 190 24.46 -12.96 32.46
CA LEU A 190 23.43 -11.95 32.17
C LEU A 190 22.16 -12.19 32.99
N ALA A 191 21.74 -13.44 33.15
CA ALA A 191 20.56 -13.79 33.96
C ALA A 191 20.71 -13.34 35.42
N ARG A 192 21.91 -13.44 35.98
CA ARG A 192 22.18 -12.92 37.36
C ARG A 192 22.05 -11.39 37.40
N VAL A 193 22.58 -10.67 36.43
CA VAL A 193 22.45 -9.22 36.33
C VAL A 193 20.96 -8.81 36.27
N VAL A 194 20.16 -9.51 35.46
CA VAL A 194 18.71 -9.25 35.30
C VAL A 194 17.98 -9.50 36.63
N VAL A 195 18.23 -10.62 37.31
CA VAL A 195 17.58 -10.97 38.59
C VAL A 195 18.03 -10.04 39.71
N GLU A 196 19.31 -9.64 39.75
CA GLU A 196 19.82 -8.67 40.73
C GLU A 196 19.24 -7.27 40.51
N ALA A 197 19.13 -6.79 39.25
CA ALA A 197 18.48 -5.51 38.94
C ALA A 197 17.00 -5.55 39.32
N HIS A 198 16.31 -6.65 39.06
CA HIS A 198 14.92 -6.85 39.48
C HIS A 198 14.76 -6.80 41.02
N GLY A 199 15.69 -7.43 41.75
CA GLY A 199 15.68 -7.40 43.23
C GLY A 199 15.94 -6.02 43.80
N ARG A 200 16.71 -5.14 43.13
CA ARG A 200 16.95 -3.76 43.55
C ARG A 200 15.85 -2.80 43.15
N ALA A 201 15.06 -3.14 42.12
CA ALA A 201 14.01 -2.27 41.61
C ALA A 201 12.96 -1.93 42.67
N ARG A 202 12.70 -0.63 42.86
CA ARG A 202 11.71 -0.12 43.83
C ARG A 202 10.60 0.60 43.09
N PRO A 203 9.43 -0.02 42.94
CA PRO A 203 8.31 0.62 42.24
C PRO A 203 7.79 1.82 43.07
N THR A 204 7.56 2.93 42.39
CA THR A 204 6.98 4.16 42.97
C THR A 204 5.66 4.56 42.30
N VAL A 205 5.48 4.26 41.05
CA VAL A 205 4.31 4.66 40.22
C VAL A 205 3.66 3.45 39.54
N THR A 206 4.41 2.38 39.38
CA THR A 206 4.00 1.13 38.67
C THR A 206 4.27 -0.06 39.58
N GLY A 207 3.84 -1.25 39.15
CA GLY A 207 4.32 -2.52 39.69
C GLY A 207 5.83 -2.70 39.43
N ARG A 208 6.42 -3.76 39.98
CA ARG A 208 7.84 -4.09 39.76
C ARG A 208 8.01 -4.78 38.38
N VAL A 209 8.49 -4.04 37.42
CA VAL A 209 8.71 -4.53 36.05
C VAL A 209 10.17 -4.35 35.67
N THR A 210 10.84 -5.45 35.37
CA THR A 210 12.19 -5.41 34.79
C THR A 210 12.13 -5.77 33.34
N LEU A 211 12.68 -4.90 32.46
CA LEU A 211 12.78 -5.13 31.04
C LEU A 211 14.24 -5.49 30.69
N ALA A 212 14.45 -6.70 30.14
CA ALA A 212 15.76 -7.17 29.69
C ALA A 212 15.74 -7.23 28.16
N ILE A 213 16.53 -6.38 27.46
CA ILE A 213 16.56 -6.32 26.01
C ILE A 213 17.91 -6.85 25.50
N VAL A 214 17.84 -7.87 24.65
CA VAL A 214 19.02 -8.47 24.00
C VAL A 214 18.91 -8.36 22.49
N ASN A 215 20.05 -8.46 21.79
CA ASN A 215 20.09 -8.16 20.34
C ASN A 215 19.73 -9.36 19.46
N ARG A 216 19.69 -10.59 20.00
CA ARG A 216 19.41 -11.81 19.21
C ARG A 216 18.33 -12.66 19.88
N VAL A 217 17.50 -13.30 19.05
CA VAL A 217 16.44 -14.20 19.52
C VAL A 217 17.02 -15.40 20.28
N GLU A 218 18.14 -15.96 19.81
CA GLU A 218 18.85 -17.08 20.45
C GLU A 218 19.30 -16.71 21.86
N THR A 219 19.84 -15.49 22.05
CA THR A 219 20.22 -14.95 23.36
C THR A 219 18.99 -14.77 24.26
N ALA A 220 17.89 -14.24 23.72
CA ALA A 220 16.64 -14.06 24.50
C ALA A 220 16.09 -15.38 25.02
N VAL A 221 16.03 -16.41 24.18
CA VAL A 221 15.59 -17.75 24.56
C VAL A 221 16.50 -18.38 25.61
N ALA A 222 17.82 -18.25 25.45
CA ALA A 222 18.80 -18.75 26.42
C ALA A 222 18.70 -18.00 27.77
N LEU A 223 18.53 -16.66 27.72
CA LEU A 223 18.34 -15.82 28.89
C LEU A 223 17.07 -16.20 29.66
N LYS A 224 15.94 -16.38 28.94
CA LYS A 224 14.69 -16.85 29.56
C LYS A 224 14.89 -18.12 30.35
N LYS A 225 15.52 -19.14 29.73
CA LYS A 225 15.82 -20.42 30.40
C LYS A 225 16.72 -20.25 31.61
N ALA A 226 17.71 -19.36 31.57
CA ALA A 226 18.64 -19.11 32.65
C ALA A 226 17.97 -18.34 33.81
N VAL A 227 17.10 -17.36 33.50
CA VAL A 227 16.32 -16.61 34.50
C VAL A 227 15.32 -17.53 35.20
N ASP A 228 14.55 -18.33 34.44
CA ASP A 228 13.61 -19.30 35.01
C ASP A 228 14.30 -20.25 35.99
N ALA A 229 15.52 -20.70 35.71
CA ALA A 229 16.28 -21.57 36.60
C ALA A 229 16.73 -20.88 37.90
N LEU A 230 16.87 -19.54 37.91
CA LEU A 230 17.24 -18.76 39.10
C LEU A 230 16.03 -18.40 39.95
N VAL A 231 14.84 -18.22 39.34
CA VAL A 231 13.62 -17.77 40.04
C VAL A 231 12.62 -18.87 40.37
N SER A 232 12.94 -20.14 40.11
CA SER A 232 12.06 -21.33 40.16
C SER A 232 11.50 -21.67 41.58
N SER A 233 11.60 -20.81 42.59
CA SER A 233 10.99 -21.02 43.90
C SER A 233 9.63 -20.36 43.98
N GLY A 234 8.58 -21.08 43.78
CA GLY A 234 7.14 -20.89 44.01
C GLY A 234 6.49 -19.48 44.01
N ASP A 235 7.11 -18.47 44.56
CA ASP A 235 6.67 -17.06 44.65
C ASP A 235 7.58 -16.11 43.82
N GLY A 236 8.20 -16.59 42.74
CA GLY A 236 9.07 -15.76 41.91
C GLY A 236 8.29 -14.87 40.95
N PRO A 237 8.96 -13.88 40.31
CA PRO A 237 8.35 -12.99 39.31
C PRO A 237 7.83 -13.76 38.09
N ASP A 238 6.77 -13.23 37.45
CA ASP A 238 6.27 -13.69 36.19
C ASP A 238 7.29 -13.40 35.07
N VAL A 239 7.91 -14.43 34.44
CA VAL A 239 8.95 -14.24 33.43
C VAL A 239 8.37 -14.44 32.02
N ARG A 240 8.36 -13.39 31.22
CA ARG A 240 7.83 -13.38 29.87
C ARG A 240 8.91 -13.23 28.80
N LEU A 241 8.69 -13.83 27.62
CA LEU A 241 9.60 -13.76 26.46
C LEU A 241 8.89 -13.12 25.27
N VAL A 242 9.55 -12.17 24.62
CA VAL A 242 8.99 -11.38 23.51
C VAL A 242 10.02 -11.23 22.40
N HIS A 243 9.75 -11.77 21.22
CA HIS A 243 10.60 -11.59 20.04
C HIS A 243 9.81 -11.73 18.72
N SER A 244 10.45 -11.49 17.59
CA SER A 244 9.79 -11.46 16.28
C SER A 244 9.22 -12.82 15.84
N ARG A 245 9.79 -13.95 16.28
CA ARG A 245 9.43 -15.31 15.84
C ARG A 245 8.24 -15.90 16.60
N PHE A 246 7.20 -15.08 16.84
CA PHE A 246 5.90 -15.51 17.35
C PHE A 246 4.81 -15.20 16.31
N ARG A 247 3.69 -15.92 16.34
CA ARG A 247 2.53 -15.66 15.52
C ARG A 247 1.84 -14.35 15.93
N GLY A 248 1.05 -13.77 15.04
CA GLY A 248 0.23 -12.61 15.35
C GLY A 248 -0.72 -12.81 16.52
N LEU A 249 -1.28 -14.05 16.67
CA LEU A 249 -2.18 -14.43 17.75
C LEU A 249 -1.56 -14.21 19.14
N GLU A 250 -0.34 -14.69 19.38
CA GLU A 250 0.37 -14.48 20.64
C GLU A 250 0.76 -13.04 20.85
N ARG A 251 1.19 -12.33 19.77
CA ARG A 251 1.59 -10.91 19.86
C ARG A 251 0.45 -9.98 20.27
N LYS A 252 -0.77 -10.23 19.80
CA LYS A 252 -1.96 -9.48 20.23
C LYS A 252 -2.21 -9.65 21.73
N ARG A 253 -2.09 -10.88 22.22
CA ARG A 253 -2.26 -11.17 23.64
C ARG A 253 -1.23 -10.46 24.53
N TRP A 254 0.02 -10.31 24.06
CA TRP A 254 1.05 -9.59 24.84
C TRP A 254 0.68 -8.14 25.12
N ALA A 255 0.13 -7.44 24.10
CA ALA A 255 -0.25 -6.04 24.26
C ALA A 255 -1.31 -5.83 25.34
N GLU A 256 -2.23 -6.80 25.49
CA GLU A 256 -3.30 -6.76 26.51
C GLU A 256 -2.81 -7.26 27.87
N GLU A 257 -2.09 -8.39 27.91
CA GLU A 257 -1.77 -9.11 29.13
C GLU A 257 -0.61 -8.48 29.93
N PHE A 258 0.45 -7.95 29.25
CA PHE A 258 1.65 -7.51 29.98
C PHE A 258 2.50 -6.40 29.33
N LEU A 259 2.20 -5.95 28.11
CA LEU A 259 2.90 -4.84 27.45
C LEU A 259 2.07 -3.55 27.41
N SER A 260 0.94 -3.50 28.11
CA SER A 260 0.10 -2.31 28.21
C SER A 260 0.42 -1.49 29.45
N ARG A 261 0.04 -0.22 29.40
CA ARG A 261 0.12 0.69 30.54
C ARG A 261 -0.60 0.13 31.75
N ALA A 262 -1.83 -0.36 31.58
CA ALA A 262 -2.62 -0.92 32.68
C ALA A 262 -1.94 -2.10 33.37
N ALA A 263 -1.30 -2.98 32.58
CA ALA A 263 -0.55 -4.12 33.12
C ALA A 263 0.73 -3.74 33.85
N CYS A 264 1.28 -2.54 33.64
CA CYS A 264 2.45 -2.02 34.36
C CYS A 264 2.06 -1.21 35.58
N GLU A 265 0.93 -0.51 35.57
CA GLU A 265 0.44 0.35 36.65
C GLU A 265 -0.18 -0.45 37.83
N ASP A 266 -0.50 -1.73 37.64
CA ASP A 266 -0.99 -2.59 38.70
C ASP A 266 0.13 -2.82 39.78
N PRO A 267 -0.05 -2.35 41.03
CA PRO A 267 0.93 -2.52 42.09
C PRO A 267 1.25 -3.99 42.42
N ALA A 268 0.36 -4.91 42.08
CA ALA A 268 0.58 -6.35 42.32
C ALA A 268 1.49 -6.98 41.28
N THR A 269 1.80 -6.26 40.18
CA THR A 269 2.66 -6.76 39.11
C THR A 269 4.09 -6.95 39.60
N ASP A 270 4.60 -8.18 39.48
CA ASP A 270 5.98 -8.56 39.73
C ASP A 270 6.48 -9.38 38.54
N ARG A 271 7.20 -8.72 37.59
CA ARG A 271 7.43 -9.30 36.25
C ARG A 271 8.81 -8.99 35.71
N ILE A 272 9.41 -9.98 35.05
CA ILE A 272 10.59 -9.84 34.19
C ILE A 272 10.18 -10.09 32.74
N VAL A 273 10.33 -9.10 31.86
CA VAL A 273 10.10 -9.20 30.43
C VAL A 273 11.45 -9.31 29.72
N ILE A 274 11.71 -10.43 29.08
CA ILE A 274 12.90 -10.63 28.24
C ILE A 274 12.48 -10.42 26.79
N ALA A 275 13.14 -9.49 26.11
CA ALA A 275 12.74 -9.07 24.77
C ALA A 275 13.95 -8.90 23.84
N THR A 276 13.66 -8.87 22.55
CA THR A 276 14.55 -8.32 21.53
C THR A 276 14.09 -6.92 21.11
N GLN A 277 14.57 -6.38 20.00
CA GLN A 277 14.24 -5.04 19.47
C GLN A 277 12.74 -4.77 19.29
N VAL A 278 11.91 -5.80 19.33
CA VAL A 278 10.44 -5.66 19.12
C VAL A 278 9.73 -4.78 20.15
N VAL A 279 10.40 -4.44 21.27
CA VAL A 279 9.88 -3.54 22.30
C VAL A 279 10.43 -2.12 22.23
N GLU A 280 11.34 -1.83 21.31
CA GLU A 280 11.89 -0.48 21.11
C GLU A 280 10.80 0.49 20.67
N ALA A 281 9.86 0.02 19.85
CA ALA A 281 8.71 0.81 19.40
C ALA A 281 7.40 0.01 19.52
N GLY A 282 6.26 0.70 19.55
CA GLY A 282 4.95 0.06 19.53
C GLY A 282 4.49 -0.62 20.82
N VAL A 283 5.16 -0.43 21.95
CA VAL A 283 4.72 -0.93 23.25
C VAL A 283 4.63 0.21 24.28
N ASP A 284 3.62 0.14 25.12
CA ASP A 284 3.43 1.14 26.20
C ASP A 284 3.78 0.52 27.56
N ILE A 285 5.06 0.17 27.70
CA ILE A 285 5.65 -0.41 28.90
C ILE A 285 6.46 0.65 29.67
N SER A 286 6.43 0.59 31.01
CA SER A 286 7.26 1.38 31.89
C SER A 286 8.00 0.47 32.89
N ALA A 287 9.26 0.23 32.62
CA ALA A 287 10.11 -0.60 33.46
C ALA A 287 10.66 0.19 34.65
N THR A 288 10.72 -0.46 35.81
CA THR A 288 11.40 0.04 37.03
C THR A 288 12.89 -0.32 37.04
N ALA A 289 13.30 -1.30 36.21
CA ALA A 289 14.70 -1.60 35.89
C ALA A 289 14.81 -1.99 34.44
N LEU A 290 15.80 -1.47 33.72
CA LEU A 290 16.14 -1.81 32.35
C LEU A 290 17.55 -2.41 32.32
N VAL A 291 17.65 -3.63 31.81
CA VAL A 291 18.93 -4.27 31.48
C VAL A 291 18.99 -4.44 29.95
N THR A 292 19.91 -3.79 29.28
CA THR A 292 20.01 -3.85 27.83
C THR A 292 21.39 -4.23 27.36
N GLU A 293 21.51 -5.08 26.33
CA GLU A 293 22.76 -5.19 25.60
C GLU A 293 23.08 -3.87 24.89
N LEU A 294 24.37 -3.57 24.73
CA LEU A 294 24.85 -2.46 23.90
C LEU A 294 24.27 -2.59 22.49
N ALA A 295 23.77 -1.48 21.96
CA ALA A 295 23.14 -1.36 20.64
C ALA A 295 23.50 -0.01 20.02
N PRO A 296 23.20 0.24 18.73
CA PRO A 296 23.30 1.56 18.13
C PRO A 296 22.56 2.63 18.93
N TRP A 297 23.07 3.84 18.88
CA TRP A 297 22.56 4.93 19.73
C TRP A 297 21.04 5.18 19.59
N PRO A 298 20.44 5.21 18.38
CA PRO A 298 19.00 5.36 18.22
C PRO A 298 18.21 4.26 18.94
N SER A 299 18.66 3.01 18.88
CA SER A 299 18.04 1.89 19.60
C SER A 299 18.15 2.06 21.11
N LEU A 300 19.32 2.47 21.62
CA LEU A 300 19.51 2.74 23.04
C LEU A 300 18.58 3.84 23.55
N VAL A 301 18.45 4.95 22.85
CA VAL A 301 17.52 6.05 23.17
C VAL A 301 16.08 5.53 23.28
N GLN A 302 15.66 4.71 22.33
CA GLN A 302 14.32 4.08 22.36
C GLN A 302 14.15 3.15 23.57
N ARG A 303 15.18 2.33 23.88
CA ARG A 303 15.19 1.44 25.03
C ARG A 303 15.14 2.23 26.35
N PHE A 304 15.92 3.29 26.47
CA PHE A 304 15.88 4.19 27.64
C PHE A 304 14.52 4.85 27.83
N GLY A 305 13.82 5.13 26.73
CA GLY A 305 12.44 5.60 26.73
C GLY A 305 11.43 4.61 27.33
N ARG A 306 11.80 3.32 27.51
CA ARG A 306 10.95 2.29 28.16
C ARG A 306 11.15 2.21 29.67
N ALA A 307 12.20 2.83 30.21
CA ALA A 307 12.46 2.91 31.64
C ALA A 307 11.77 4.15 32.23
N ALA A 308 11.04 4.00 33.34
CA ALA A 308 10.29 5.06 34.05
C ALA A 308 9.48 5.97 33.09
N ARG A 309 8.84 5.36 32.06
CA ARG A 309 8.10 6.06 31.02
C ARG A 309 6.93 6.91 31.55
N TYR A 310 6.32 6.49 32.67
CA TYR A 310 5.21 7.20 33.28
C TYR A 310 5.65 8.10 34.47
N GLY A 311 6.96 8.28 34.63
CA GLY A 311 7.56 8.97 35.77
C GLY A 311 8.05 7.98 36.82
N GLY A 312 8.56 8.49 37.95
CA GLY A 312 9.24 7.73 39.00
C GLY A 312 10.74 7.63 38.72
N GLU A 313 11.34 6.50 39.09
CA GLU A 313 12.77 6.23 38.92
C GLU A 313 12.97 4.86 38.30
N ALA A 314 14.03 4.67 37.53
CA ALA A 314 14.41 3.37 36.98
C ALA A 314 15.94 3.26 36.93
N GLU A 315 16.49 2.15 37.41
CA GLU A 315 17.89 1.77 37.16
C GLU A 315 18.06 1.30 35.70
N VAL A 316 19.09 1.78 35.04
CA VAL A 316 19.46 1.34 33.68
C VAL A 316 20.85 0.70 33.69
N VAL A 317 20.91 -0.55 33.23
CA VAL A 317 22.15 -1.31 33.09
C VAL A 317 22.41 -1.60 31.61
N VAL A 318 23.49 -1.07 31.07
CA VAL A 318 23.95 -1.39 29.71
C VAL A 318 25.05 -2.45 29.78
N VAL A 319 24.85 -3.56 29.12
CA VAL A 319 25.77 -4.70 29.09
C VAL A 319 26.48 -4.73 27.75
N ASP A 320 27.78 -4.49 27.76
CA ASP A 320 28.66 -4.64 26.61
C ASP A 320 29.25 -6.07 26.58
N ARG A 321 28.92 -6.81 25.53
CA ARG A 321 29.44 -8.17 25.30
C ARG A 321 30.87 -8.16 24.80
N ALA A 322 31.44 -7.00 24.52
CA ALA A 322 32.78 -6.83 23.91
C ALA A 322 32.93 -7.61 22.57
N VAL A 323 31.84 -7.60 21.77
CA VAL A 323 31.81 -8.29 20.46
C VAL A 323 32.43 -7.41 19.37
N SER A 324 32.97 -8.07 18.33
CA SER A 324 33.54 -7.42 17.15
C SER A 324 33.29 -8.27 15.90
N GLY A 325 33.39 -7.66 14.74
CA GLY A 325 33.22 -8.31 13.45
C GLY A 325 31.84 -9.01 13.32
N LYS A 326 31.82 -10.27 12.93
CA LYS A 326 30.59 -11.04 12.73
C LYS A 326 29.75 -11.26 14.01
N ASP A 327 30.39 -11.15 15.17
CA ASP A 327 29.70 -11.33 16.46
C ASP A 327 28.92 -10.05 16.86
N ALA A 328 29.22 -8.89 16.25
CA ALA A 328 28.46 -7.65 16.41
C ALA A 328 27.06 -7.70 15.77
N LEU A 329 26.83 -8.60 14.81
CA LEU A 329 25.50 -8.73 14.17
C LEU A 329 24.36 -8.87 15.20
N PRO A 330 23.22 -8.22 14.96
CA PRO A 330 22.77 -7.63 13.69
C PRO A 330 23.25 -6.20 13.40
N TYR A 331 24.10 -5.61 14.21
CA TYR A 331 24.55 -4.24 14.11
C TYR A 331 25.92 -4.08 13.49
N ASP A 332 26.23 -2.88 13.00
CA ASP A 332 27.56 -2.51 12.56
C ASP A 332 28.48 -2.26 13.77
N GLU A 333 29.73 -2.70 13.68
CA GLU A 333 30.72 -2.51 14.77
C GLU A 333 31.01 -1.02 15.02
N ALA A 334 31.03 -0.18 13.96
CA ALA A 334 31.26 1.26 14.07
C ALA A 334 30.17 1.95 14.87
N GLU A 335 28.90 1.58 14.69
CA GLU A 335 27.77 2.09 15.44
C GLU A 335 27.88 1.74 16.93
N LEU A 336 28.31 0.50 17.26
CA LEU A 336 28.52 0.08 18.64
C LEU A 336 29.69 0.81 19.31
N VAL A 337 30.76 1.13 18.54
CA VAL A 337 31.89 1.91 19.04
C VAL A 337 31.44 3.34 19.37
N ALA A 338 30.72 4.00 18.46
CA ALA A 338 30.19 5.34 18.70
C ALA A 338 29.23 5.38 19.91
N ALA A 339 28.33 4.42 20.02
CA ALA A 339 27.38 4.32 21.14
C ALA A 339 28.11 4.11 22.48
N ARG A 340 29.19 3.31 22.52
CA ARG A 340 30.03 3.11 23.71
C ARG A 340 30.68 4.41 24.15
N GLU A 341 31.24 5.17 23.18
CA GLU A 341 31.88 6.46 23.44
C GLU A 341 30.89 7.49 24.00
N ALA A 342 29.65 7.53 23.46
CA ALA A 342 28.61 8.41 23.97
C ALA A 342 28.17 8.04 25.41
N LEU A 343 28.04 6.73 25.69
CA LEU A 343 27.71 6.25 27.04
C LEU A 343 28.79 6.59 28.07
N ASP A 344 30.08 6.69 27.65
CA ASP A 344 31.16 7.10 28.54
C ASP A 344 31.08 8.57 29.02
N LEU A 345 30.25 9.37 28.34
CA LEU A 345 29.98 10.76 28.68
C LEU A 345 28.75 10.96 29.58
N LEU A 346 28.08 9.87 30.02
CA LEU A 346 26.81 9.90 30.74
C LEU A 346 26.88 9.09 32.04
N ASP A 347 26.31 9.64 33.10
CA ASP A 347 26.00 8.94 34.38
C ASP A 347 24.49 8.70 34.55
N ASP A 348 23.69 9.33 33.72
CA ASP A 348 22.21 9.24 33.73
C ASP A 348 21.69 9.28 32.27
N VAL A 349 20.67 8.47 31.94
CA VAL A 349 20.05 8.41 30.65
C VAL A 349 18.59 8.88 30.67
N GLY A 350 18.26 9.78 31.57
CA GLY A 350 17.01 10.52 31.56
C GLY A 350 16.93 11.47 30.35
N LEU A 351 15.74 11.88 30.01
CA LEU A 351 15.50 12.70 28.80
C LEU A 351 16.32 13.99 28.78
N ARG A 352 16.43 14.66 29.93
CA ARG A 352 17.27 15.87 30.10
C ARG A 352 18.75 15.60 29.76
N SER A 353 19.30 14.53 30.33
CA SER A 353 20.72 14.21 30.17
C SER A 353 21.05 13.82 28.71
N LEU A 354 20.14 13.15 28.02
CA LEU A 354 20.28 12.81 26.60
C LEU A 354 20.28 14.06 25.74
N GLU A 355 19.32 14.97 25.93
CA GLU A 355 19.25 16.24 25.18
C GLU A 355 20.47 17.14 25.45
N GLU A 356 20.91 17.23 26.70
CA GLU A 356 22.12 17.99 27.05
C GLU A 356 23.40 17.38 26.44
N LEU A 357 23.45 16.05 26.29
CA LEU A 357 24.53 15.40 25.56
C LEU A 357 24.50 15.77 24.08
N GLU A 358 23.33 15.68 23.40
CA GLU A 358 23.21 16.03 22.00
C GLU A 358 23.55 17.51 21.74
N ASP A 359 22.99 18.44 22.54
CA ASP A 359 23.31 19.87 22.46
C ASP A 359 24.83 20.14 22.65
N ARG A 360 25.51 19.34 23.48
CA ARG A 360 26.97 19.42 23.67
C ARG A 360 27.74 18.82 22.49
N LEU A 361 27.32 17.65 21.97
CA LEU A 361 27.99 17.02 20.84
C LEU A 361 27.83 17.85 19.56
N GLU A 362 26.69 18.49 19.35
CA GLU A 362 26.47 19.38 18.21
C GLU A 362 27.48 20.53 18.17
N ARG A 363 27.86 21.07 19.34
CA ARG A 363 28.83 22.17 19.45
C ARG A 363 30.28 21.71 19.45
N ASP A 364 30.58 20.66 20.23
CA ASP A 364 31.96 20.32 20.61
C ASP A 364 32.53 19.12 19.85
N ARG A 365 31.64 18.21 19.37
CA ARG A 365 32.03 16.95 18.74
C ARG A 365 31.03 16.50 17.67
N PRO A 366 30.80 17.31 16.62
CA PRO A 366 29.83 17.01 15.57
C PRO A 366 30.15 15.70 14.83
N GLU A 367 31.42 15.27 14.76
CA GLU A 367 31.83 13.99 14.16
C GLU A 367 31.30 12.78 14.96
N LEU A 368 31.23 12.86 16.29
CA LEU A 368 30.64 11.82 17.10
C LEU A 368 29.11 11.82 16.95
N LEU A 369 28.47 12.99 16.95
CA LEU A 369 27.04 13.10 16.71
C LEU A 369 26.64 12.47 15.38
N HIS A 370 27.40 12.75 14.32
CA HIS A 370 27.18 12.13 13.01
C HIS A 370 27.38 10.59 13.04
N ALA A 371 28.39 10.10 13.76
CA ALA A 371 28.63 8.67 13.92
C ALA A 371 27.54 7.96 14.76
N LEU A 372 26.86 8.68 15.66
CA LEU A 372 25.73 8.16 16.44
C LEU A 372 24.45 8.01 15.62
N TYR A 373 24.29 8.82 14.56
CA TYR A 373 23.13 8.87 13.70
C TYR A 373 23.46 8.70 12.22
N PRO A 374 24.18 7.61 11.83
CA PRO A 374 24.49 7.38 10.44
C PRO A 374 23.20 7.13 9.65
N TYR A 375 23.10 7.73 8.46
CA TYR A 375 22.00 7.48 7.54
C TYR A 375 22.50 7.55 6.10
N GLU A 376 22.58 6.40 5.46
CA GLU A 376 22.99 6.26 4.06
C GLU A 376 21.99 5.35 3.34
N PRO A 377 20.97 5.93 2.67
CA PRO A 377 19.96 5.14 1.99
C PRO A 377 20.59 4.39 0.80
N LEU A 378 20.43 3.07 0.74
CA LEU A 378 20.96 2.21 -0.33
C LEU A 378 20.31 2.49 -1.70
N HIS A 379 19.07 2.95 -1.70
CA HIS A 379 18.30 3.25 -2.89
C HIS A 379 17.60 4.59 -2.75
N LEU A 380 17.60 5.35 -3.82
CA LEU A 380 16.93 6.64 -3.91
C LEU A 380 15.96 6.60 -5.09
N LEU A 381 14.69 6.93 -4.84
CA LEU A 381 13.69 7.07 -5.89
C LEU A 381 14.06 8.23 -6.82
N THR A 382 14.33 7.93 -8.08
CA THR A 382 14.63 8.94 -9.10
C THR A 382 13.36 9.46 -9.75
N ARG A 383 13.43 10.66 -10.35
CA ARG A 383 12.33 11.25 -11.13
C ARG A 383 11.89 10.32 -12.27
N ARG A 384 12.84 9.70 -12.95
CA ARG A 384 12.57 8.76 -14.03
C ARG A 384 11.73 7.57 -13.52
N GLU A 385 12.13 6.97 -12.40
CA GLU A 385 11.38 5.85 -11.80
C GLU A 385 9.99 6.28 -11.33
N CYS A 386 9.85 7.51 -10.79
CA CYS A 386 8.54 8.06 -10.44
C CYS A 386 7.63 8.21 -11.67
N HIS A 387 8.17 8.62 -12.81
CA HIS A 387 7.42 8.66 -14.08
C HIS A 387 7.12 7.26 -14.61
N GLU A 388 8.04 6.31 -14.52
CA GLU A 388 7.82 4.91 -14.91
C GLU A 388 6.74 4.25 -14.03
N LEU A 389 6.70 4.57 -12.73
CA LEU A 389 5.68 4.09 -11.80
C LEU A 389 4.28 4.66 -12.10
N PHE A 390 4.20 5.79 -12.79
CA PHE A 390 2.90 6.35 -13.20
C PHE A 390 2.14 5.38 -14.12
N ASP A 391 2.83 4.70 -15.04
CA ASP A 391 2.20 3.70 -15.90
C ASP A 391 2.00 2.37 -15.15
N THR A 392 0.75 1.93 -15.06
CA THR A 392 0.35 0.65 -14.47
C THR A 392 -0.02 -0.39 -15.53
N THR A 393 0.19 -0.10 -16.81
CA THR A 393 -0.01 -1.09 -17.88
C THR A 393 0.91 -2.29 -17.64
N PRO A 394 0.40 -3.55 -17.66
CA PRO A 394 1.24 -4.73 -17.48
C PRO A 394 2.32 -4.80 -18.56
N ASP A 395 3.56 -5.06 -18.17
CA ASP A 395 4.59 -5.41 -19.13
C ASP A 395 4.26 -6.75 -19.82
N LEU A 396 4.73 -6.94 -21.05
CA LEU A 396 4.57 -8.18 -21.82
C LEU A 396 5.18 -9.39 -21.08
N SER A 397 6.21 -9.17 -20.26
CA SER A 397 6.81 -10.20 -19.39
C SER A 397 5.96 -10.52 -18.16
N GLY A 398 4.90 -9.74 -17.88
CA GLY A 398 4.11 -9.83 -16.65
C GLY A 398 4.81 -9.32 -15.39
N ALA A 399 6.04 -8.80 -15.53
CA ALA A 399 6.78 -8.21 -14.42
C ALA A 399 6.37 -6.75 -14.21
N ASP A 400 6.23 -6.35 -12.95
CA ASP A 400 6.10 -4.95 -12.55
C ASP A 400 7.42 -4.41 -12.02
N LEU A 401 7.55 -3.09 -11.98
CA LEU A 401 8.69 -2.44 -11.31
C LEU A 401 8.68 -2.82 -9.83
N ASP A 402 9.75 -3.45 -9.37
CA ASP A 402 9.90 -3.79 -7.94
C ASP A 402 10.15 -2.53 -7.12
N ILE A 403 9.17 -2.19 -6.28
CA ILE A 403 9.22 -1.04 -5.37
C ILE A 403 9.76 -1.38 -3.98
N SER A 404 10.02 -2.66 -3.68
CA SER A 404 10.46 -3.08 -2.34
C SER A 404 11.72 -2.34 -1.90
N ARG A 405 12.66 -2.12 -2.82
CA ARG A 405 13.91 -1.37 -2.63
C ARG A 405 13.73 0.09 -2.21
N PHE A 406 12.56 0.70 -2.48
CA PHE A 406 12.21 2.07 -2.08
C PHE A 406 11.48 2.14 -0.75
N ILE A 407 11.12 1.00 -0.18
CA ILE A 407 10.35 0.91 1.06
C ILE A 407 11.24 0.39 2.19
N ARG A 408 12.02 -0.68 1.93
CA ARG A 408 12.96 -1.27 2.90
C ARG A 408 14.23 -1.75 2.20
N SER A 409 15.39 -1.48 2.79
CA SER A 409 16.69 -1.94 2.26
C SER A 409 17.00 -3.39 2.60
N GLY A 410 16.36 -3.93 3.63
CA GLY A 410 16.63 -5.29 4.10
C GLY A 410 16.11 -6.34 3.12
N GLU A 411 16.99 -7.24 2.66
CA GLU A 411 16.52 -8.48 2.06
C GLU A 411 15.56 -9.15 3.04
N GLU A 412 14.34 -9.43 2.60
CA GLU A 412 13.42 -10.27 3.36
C GLU A 412 14.10 -11.62 3.58
N ARG A 413 14.45 -11.92 4.83
CA ARG A 413 15.21 -13.15 5.17
C ARG A 413 14.31 -14.23 5.74
N ASP A 414 13.05 -13.90 5.98
CA ASP A 414 12.08 -14.77 6.60
C ASP A 414 11.10 -15.34 5.57
N LEU A 415 10.70 -16.60 5.76
CA LEU A 415 9.46 -17.13 5.23
C LEU A 415 8.39 -17.17 6.34
N PHE A 416 7.14 -17.32 5.97
CA PHE A 416 6.03 -17.28 6.91
C PHE A 416 5.44 -18.67 7.09
N VAL A 417 5.47 -19.19 8.32
CA VAL A 417 4.94 -20.50 8.66
C VAL A 417 3.56 -20.37 9.31
N CYS A 418 2.59 -21.13 8.81
CA CYS A 418 1.29 -21.32 9.44
C CYS A 418 1.09 -22.80 9.80
N TRP A 419 0.75 -23.08 11.05
CA TRP A 419 0.46 -24.45 11.51
C TRP A 419 -1.01 -24.78 11.29
N VAL A 420 -1.26 -25.94 10.67
CA VAL A 420 -2.61 -26.44 10.33
C VAL A 420 -2.78 -27.88 10.83
N PRO A 421 -4.00 -28.34 11.09
CA PRO A 421 -4.24 -29.74 11.53
C PRO A 421 -4.21 -30.68 10.31
N GLY A 422 -3.10 -31.37 10.10
CA GLY A 422 -2.97 -32.37 9.02
C GLY A 422 -2.72 -31.76 7.64
N GLU A 423 -3.21 -32.44 6.61
CA GLU A 423 -3.05 -32.02 5.20
C GLU A 423 -4.06 -30.93 4.83
N PRO A 424 -3.64 -29.80 4.23
CA PRO A 424 -4.55 -28.72 3.90
C PRO A 424 -5.46 -29.06 2.72
N THR A 425 -6.70 -28.56 2.76
CA THR A 425 -7.62 -28.56 1.63
C THR A 425 -7.36 -27.35 0.74
N ALA A 426 -7.79 -27.38 -0.54
CA ALA A 426 -7.56 -26.30 -1.49
C ALA A 426 -8.20 -24.96 -1.06
N ASP A 427 -9.28 -25.00 -0.28
CA ASP A 427 -9.99 -23.83 0.25
C ASP A 427 -9.41 -23.27 1.55
N LEU A 428 -8.32 -23.89 2.09
CA LEU A 428 -7.68 -23.41 3.31
C LEU A 428 -6.79 -22.19 3.02
N GLN A 429 -7.04 -21.13 3.77
CA GLN A 429 -6.27 -19.89 3.69
C GLN A 429 -5.67 -19.54 5.05
N PRO A 430 -4.35 -19.34 5.15
CA PRO A 430 -3.74 -18.86 6.37
C PRO A 430 -4.22 -17.44 6.68
N THR A 431 -4.61 -17.22 7.93
CA THR A 431 -4.82 -15.86 8.41
C THR A 431 -3.47 -15.22 8.71
N ARG A 432 -3.42 -13.92 8.64
CA ARG A 432 -2.19 -13.20 8.98
C ARG A 432 -1.77 -13.40 10.44
N ASP A 433 -2.73 -13.50 11.34
CA ASP A 433 -2.46 -13.74 12.76
C ASP A 433 -1.89 -15.15 13.01
N GLY A 434 -2.16 -16.09 12.11
CA GLY A 434 -1.57 -17.44 12.14
C GLY A 434 -0.14 -17.50 11.61
N LEU A 435 0.35 -16.46 10.92
CA LEU A 435 1.68 -16.46 10.33
C LEU A 435 2.77 -16.16 11.37
N CYS A 436 3.81 -16.99 11.34
CA CYS A 436 5.04 -16.84 12.13
C CYS A 436 6.21 -16.57 11.19
N PRO A 437 6.93 -15.45 11.29
CA PRO A 437 8.14 -15.21 10.52
C PRO A 437 9.26 -16.11 11.02
N VAL A 438 9.92 -16.81 10.09
CA VAL A 438 10.99 -17.76 10.37
C VAL A 438 12.12 -17.53 9.36
N PRO A 439 13.37 -17.32 9.77
CA PRO A 439 14.47 -17.22 8.84
C PRO A 439 14.57 -18.43 7.90
N VAL A 440 14.69 -18.16 6.60
CA VAL A 440 14.69 -19.21 5.55
C VAL A 440 15.69 -20.33 5.88
N TYR A 441 16.90 -19.96 6.37
CA TYR A 441 17.90 -20.97 6.75
C TYR A 441 17.47 -21.86 7.91
N ALA A 442 16.76 -21.29 8.91
CA ALA A 442 16.26 -22.02 10.06
C ALA A 442 15.10 -22.95 9.68
N ALA A 443 14.20 -22.44 8.83
CA ALA A 443 13.10 -23.23 8.25
C ALA A 443 13.62 -24.42 7.43
N LYS A 444 14.58 -24.18 6.52
CA LYS A 444 15.22 -25.27 5.74
C LYS A 444 15.87 -26.31 6.63
N LYS A 445 16.63 -25.87 7.65
CA LYS A 445 17.27 -26.77 8.59
C LYS A 445 16.26 -27.62 9.37
N TRP A 446 15.15 -27.03 9.81
CA TRP A 446 14.10 -27.70 10.57
C TRP A 446 13.29 -28.66 9.70
N LEU A 447 12.78 -28.19 8.56
CA LEU A 447 11.86 -28.97 7.69
C LEU A 447 12.56 -30.13 6.98
N PHE A 448 13.86 -29.97 6.62
CA PHE A 448 14.62 -30.93 5.83
C PHE A 448 15.78 -31.59 6.60
N ALA A 449 15.74 -31.59 7.94
CA ALA A 449 16.68 -32.34 8.76
C ALA A 449 16.62 -33.85 8.43
N ARG A 450 17.77 -34.54 8.52
CA ARG A 450 17.87 -35.96 8.15
C ARG A 450 16.84 -36.87 8.86
N SER A 451 16.50 -36.58 10.11
CA SER A 451 15.44 -37.28 10.87
C SER A 451 14.05 -37.03 10.30
N ALA A 452 13.80 -35.87 9.73
CA ALA A 452 12.55 -35.50 9.10
C ALA A 452 12.34 -36.16 7.72
N LEU A 453 13.43 -36.43 6.99
CA LEU A 453 13.37 -37.05 5.66
C LEU A 453 12.87 -38.50 5.65
N LYS A 454 12.97 -39.21 6.76
CA LYS A 454 12.49 -40.60 6.86
C LYS A 454 10.95 -40.71 6.86
N GLU A 455 10.25 -39.67 7.33
CA GLU A 455 8.78 -39.60 7.39
C GLU A 455 8.17 -38.77 6.27
N GLY A 456 8.99 -38.10 5.48
CA GLY A 456 8.59 -37.08 4.50
C GLY A 456 8.22 -35.73 5.16
N CYS A 457 8.51 -34.62 4.49
CA CYS A 457 8.19 -33.30 5.01
C CYS A 457 6.67 -33.08 5.01
N ARG A 458 6.07 -32.80 6.17
CA ARG A 458 4.65 -32.45 6.32
C ARG A 458 4.44 -30.94 6.22
N ALA A 459 4.86 -30.39 5.08
CA ALA A 459 4.72 -28.98 4.76
C ALA A 459 4.25 -28.80 3.32
N TRP A 460 3.54 -27.70 3.06
CA TRP A 460 2.93 -27.40 1.77
C TRP A 460 3.15 -25.96 1.39
N VAL A 461 3.19 -25.72 0.08
CA VAL A 461 3.24 -24.42 -0.55
C VAL A 461 2.13 -24.31 -1.58
N TRP A 462 1.57 -23.11 -1.71
CA TRP A 462 0.51 -22.86 -2.70
C TRP A 462 1.10 -22.89 -4.11
N ASP A 463 0.48 -23.67 -4.98
CA ASP A 463 0.77 -23.67 -6.42
C ASP A 463 -0.27 -22.81 -7.14
N TYR A 464 0.17 -21.69 -7.66
CA TYR A 464 -0.71 -20.72 -8.35
C TYR A 464 -1.19 -21.20 -9.72
N LEU A 465 -0.49 -22.18 -10.33
CA LEU A 465 -0.88 -22.73 -11.63
C LEU A 465 -1.99 -23.77 -11.48
N ASP A 466 -1.84 -24.65 -10.48
CA ASP A 466 -2.78 -25.74 -10.26
C ASP A 466 -3.90 -25.33 -9.25
N GLY A 467 -3.75 -24.21 -8.53
CA GLY A 467 -4.73 -23.75 -7.54
C GLY A 467 -4.88 -24.68 -6.33
N GLU A 468 -3.79 -25.31 -5.91
CA GLU A 468 -3.78 -26.26 -4.79
C GLU A 468 -2.54 -26.17 -3.90
N TRP A 469 -2.62 -26.72 -2.69
CA TRP A 469 -1.49 -26.88 -1.78
C TRP A 469 -0.68 -28.13 -2.15
N ARG A 470 0.51 -27.95 -2.75
CA ARG A 470 1.43 -29.05 -3.06
C ARG A 470 2.51 -29.21 -1.99
N ARG A 471 3.05 -30.40 -1.87
CA ARG A 471 4.17 -30.70 -0.95
C ARG A 471 5.37 -29.79 -1.20
N LEU A 472 5.87 -29.20 -0.13
CA LEU A 472 7.02 -28.29 -0.13
C LEU A 472 8.31 -29.03 -0.53
N ARG A 473 9.08 -28.43 -1.43
CA ARG A 473 10.45 -28.85 -1.78
C ARG A 473 11.44 -27.85 -1.19
N GLN A 474 12.70 -28.28 -1.00
CA GLN A 474 13.73 -27.39 -0.46
C GLN A 474 13.99 -26.16 -1.34
N THR A 475 13.79 -26.28 -2.64
CA THR A 475 13.89 -25.20 -3.63
C THR A 475 12.77 -24.16 -3.50
N ASP A 476 11.64 -24.53 -2.93
CA ASP A 476 10.48 -23.64 -2.76
C ASP A 476 10.62 -22.72 -1.53
N CYS A 477 11.65 -22.92 -0.70
CA CYS A 477 11.90 -22.05 0.46
C CYS A 477 12.69 -20.81 0.04
N TYR A 478 12.01 -19.70 -0.12
CA TYR A 478 12.60 -18.38 -0.38
C TYR A 478 11.93 -17.31 0.51
N PRO A 479 12.55 -16.14 0.65
CA PRO A 479 11.99 -15.06 1.44
C PRO A 479 10.58 -14.64 0.98
N GLY A 480 9.71 -14.32 1.95
CA GLY A 480 8.32 -13.93 1.66
C GLY A 480 7.34 -15.10 1.42
N GLN A 481 7.86 -16.32 1.19
CA GLN A 481 7.01 -17.50 0.93
C GLN A 481 6.16 -17.88 2.14
N VAL A 482 4.87 -18.14 1.91
CA VAL A 482 3.98 -18.72 2.92
C VAL A 482 4.03 -20.26 2.81
N VAL A 483 4.25 -20.91 3.95
CA VAL A 483 4.37 -22.35 4.07
C VAL A 483 3.38 -22.85 5.13
N LEU A 484 2.50 -23.78 4.77
CA LEU A 484 1.69 -24.51 5.72
C LEU A 484 2.47 -25.69 6.29
N VAL A 485 2.35 -25.94 7.58
CA VAL A 485 3.01 -27.06 8.26
C VAL A 485 1.99 -27.79 9.15
N ASP A 486 1.97 -29.12 9.08
CA ASP A 486 1.17 -29.91 9.99
C ASP A 486 1.57 -29.63 11.45
N ALA A 487 0.62 -29.22 12.28
CA ALA A 487 0.86 -28.95 13.70
C ALA A 487 1.52 -30.13 14.45
N ALA A 488 1.27 -31.34 14.00
CA ALA A 488 1.94 -32.55 14.52
C ALA A 488 3.44 -32.61 14.20
N TRP A 489 3.94 -31.79 13.25
CA TRP A 489 5.36 -31.68 12.92
C TRP A 489 6.17 -30.91 13.97
N GLY A 490 5.51 -30.19 14.87
CA GLY A 490 6.14 -29.41 15.95
C GLY A 490 6.77 -28.10 15.47
N GLY A 491 7.88 -27.71 16.05
CA GLY A 491 8.66 -26.52 15.68
C GLY A 491 8.17 -25.21 16.29
N TYR A 492 7.09 -25.21 17.08
CA TYR A 492 6.53 -24.01 17.72
C TYR A 492 6.10 -24.30 19.15
N ASP A 493 6.18 -23.28 19.99
CA ASP A 493 5.72 -23.31 21.39
C ASP A 493 5.12 -21.92 21.72
N VAL A 494 3.97 -21.88 22.39
CA VAL A 494 3.23 -20.63 22.66
C VAL A 494 3.99 -19.66 23.56
N ASP A 495 4.91 -20.17 24.41
CA ASP A 495 5.69 -19.36 25.35
C ASP A 495 7.10 -19.06 24.85
N ARG A 496 7.60 -19.79 23.83
CA ARG A 496 8.95 -19.66 23.28
C ARG A 496 8.98 -19.26 21.79
N GLY A 497 7.84 -19.25 21.11
CA GLY A 497 7.73 -18.97 19.68
C GLY A 497 8.29 -20.11 18.81
N PHE A 498 8.84 -19.80 17.64
CA PHE A 498 9.47 -20.78 16.78
C PHE A 498 10.73 -21.36 17.43
N THR A 499 10.72 -22.68 17.64
CA THR A 499 11.82 -23.43 18.28
C THR A 499 12.63 -24.25 17.26
N GLY A 500 12.01 -24.62 16.13
CA GLY A 500 12.61 -25.57 15.17
C GLY A 500 12.85 -26.97 15.76
N GLU A 501 12.28 -27.28 16.92
CA GLU A 501 12.42 -28.58 17.56
C GLU A 501 11.40 -29.57 16.97
N PRO A 502 11.77 -30.85 16.73
CA PRO A 502 10.79 -31.88 16.35
C PRO A 502 9.79 -32.13 17.49
N PRO A 503 8.61 -32.69 17.20
CA PRO A 503 7.63 -32.98 18.23
C PRO A 503 8.22 -33.92 19.27
N GLY A 504 8.25 -33.48 20.52
CA GLY A 504 8.69 -34.31 21.66
C GLY A 504 7.49 -35.03 22.31
N LYS A 505 7.75 -36.13 23.03
CA LYS A 505 6.72 -36.87 23.77
C LYS A 505 5.98 -36.00 24.84
N ARG A 506 6.42 -34.78 25.10
CA ARG A 506 5.90 -33.85 26.13
C ARG A 506 5.56 -32.46 25.58
N SER A 507 5.59 -32.25 24.24
CA SER A 507 5.22 -30.97 23.68
C SER A 507 3.70 -30.79 23.77
N ALA A 508 3.24 -29.61 24.23
CA ALA A 508 1.82 -29.26 24.14
C ALA A 508 1.44 -29.16 22.65
N PRO A 509 0.18 -29.51 22.30
CA PRO A 509 -0.31 -29.32 20.94
C PRO A 509 -0.22 -27.86 20.53
N ILE A 510 0.22 -27.59 19.31
CA ILE A 510 0.24 -26.26 18.75
C ILE A 510 -1.22 -25.85 18.46
N PRO A 511 -1.75 -24.78 19.07
CA PRO A 511 -3.10 -24.30 18.78
C PRO A 511 -3.18 -23.83 17.32
N THR A 512 -4.18 -24.29 16.58
CA THR A 512 -4.37 -23.90 15.17
C THR A 512 -5.59 -23.00 14.95
N GLU A 513 -6.45 -22.85 15.96
CA GLU A 513 -7.62 -21.97 15.90
C GLU A 513 -7.23 -20.51 15.63
N GLY A 514 -7.97 -19.85 14.74
CA GLY A 514 -7.70 -18.47 14.31
C GLY A 514 -6.47 -18.31 13.41
N GLY A 515 -5.66 -19.35 13.23
CA GLY A 515 -4.46 -19.33 12.37
C GLY A 515 -4.76 -19.46 10.88
N TYR A 516 -5.93 -19.98 10.52
CA TYR A 516 -6.39 -20.13 9.15
C TYR A 516 -7.91 -20.02 9.08
N ARG A 517 -8.44 -19.85 7.86
CA ARG A 517 -9.88 -19.92 7.55
C ARG A 517 -10.10 -20.89 6.39
N THR A 518 -11.30 -21.45 6.30
CA THR A 518 -11.76 -22.27 5.17
C THR A 518 -12.89 -21.53 4.47
N GLY A 519 -12.89 -21.52 3.16
CA GLY A 519 -13.87 -20.83 2.32
C GLY A 519 -13.31 -20.60 0.93
N ALA A 520 -14.18 -20.35 -0.06
CA ALA A 520 -13.71 -20.08 -1.42
C ALA A 520 -12.67 -18.97 -1.36
N ALA A 521 -11.49 -19.26 -1.89
CA ALA A 521 -10.46 -18.26 -2.06
C ALA A 521 -11.06 -17.12 -2.89
N ASP A 522 -10.93 -15.88 -2.43
CA ASP A 522 -11.08 -14.70 -3.26
C ASP A 522 -9.91 -14.63 -4.28
N GLU A 523 -9.68 -15.75 -5.00
CA GLU A 523 -8.85 -15.78 -6.21
C GLU A 523 -9.38 -14.84 -7.29
N TYR A 524 -10.59 -14.35 -7.08
CA TYR A 524 -11.28 -13.42 -7.95
C TYR A 524 -11.18 -11.95 -7.49
N ALA A 525 -10.38 -11.60 -6.48
CA ALA A 525 -10.29 -10.21 -6.06
C ALA A 525 -9.80 -9.29 -7.20
N ASP A 526 -8.86 -9.75 -8.04
CA ASP A 526 -8.46 -9.03 -9.26
C ASP A 526 -9.50 -9.14 -10.40
N GLN A 527 -10.26 -10.23 -10.44
CA GLN A 527 -11.37 -10.40 -11.39
C GLN A 527 -12.67 -9.82 -10.82
N ALA A 528 -12.83 -9.80 -9.49
CA ALA A 528 -13.95 -9.15 -8.82
C ALA A 528 -13.84 -7.62 -8.89
N ALA A 529 -12.64 -7.03 -8.89
CA ALA A 529 -12.47 -5.62 -9.24
C ALA A 529 -12.96 -5.30 -10.66
N GLY A 530 -12.95 -6.27 -11.57
CA GLY A 530 -13.65 -6.19 -12.84
C GLY A 530 -15.17 -6.40 -12.74
N ARG A 531 -15.67 -6.99 -11.65
CA ARG A 531 -17.10 -7.21 -11.39
C ARG A 531 -17.76 -6.08 -10.60
N GLU A 532 -17.03 -5.31 -9.81
CA GLU A 532 -17.55 -4.10 -9.16
C GLU A 532 -18.09 -3.10 -10.19
N ASP A 533 -17.56 -3.15 -11.43
CA ASP A 533 -18.04 -2.36 -12.54
C ASP A 533 -19.32 -2.89 -13.21
N LEU A 534 -19.62 -4.16 -12.97
CA LEU A 534 -20.78 -4.83 -13.50
C LEU A 534 -21.89 -4.79 -12.44
N SER A 535 -22.80 -3.83 -12.49
CA SER A 535 -23.81 -3.52 -11.48
C SER A 535 -24.50 -4.75 -10.87
N ARG A 536 -24.97 -4.60 -9.67
CA ARG A 536 -25.50 -5.72 -8.89
C ARG A 536 -27.01 -5.92 -9.03
N HIS A 537 -27.81 -4.89 -9.34
CA HIS A 537 -29.25 -4.96 -9.10
C HIS A 537 -30.19 -4.37 -10.14
N THR A 538 -29.78 -3.40 -10.99
CA THR A 538 -30.68 -2.71 -11.91
C THR A 538 -30.16 -2.63 -13.34
N TRP A 539 -31.06 -2.63 -14.30
CA TRP A 539 -30.76 -2.33 -15.68
C TRP A 539 -30.50 -0.83 -15.86
N LYS A 540 -29.39 -0.44 -16.48
CA LYS A 540 -29.10 0.96 -16.86
C LYS A 540 -28.59 1.07 -18.28
N THR A 541 -29.05 2.10 -18.99
CA THR A 541 -28.52 2.49 -20.29
C THR A 541 -27.23 3.28 -20.12
N ILE A 542 -26.41 3.35 -21.18
CA ILE A 542 -25.18 4.14 -21.21
C ILE A 542 -25.49 5.63 -20.94
N ALA A 543 -26.57 6.15 -21.53
CA ALA A 543 -26.97 7.55 -21.34
C ALA A 543 -27.32 7.86 -19.88
N THR A 544 -28.12 6.99 -19.23
CA THR A 544 -28.52 7.20 -17.83
C THR A 544 -27.31 7.09 -16.90
N HIS A 545 -26.49 6.04 -17.06
CA HIS A 545 -25.29 5.87 -16.23
C HIS A 545 -24.29 6.99 -16.43
N GLY A 546 -24.03 7.41 -17.66
CA GLY A 546 -23.13 8.53 -17.96
C GLY A 546 -23.62 9.86 -17.35
N ARG A 547 -24.92 10.11 -17.33
CA ARG A 547 -25.51 11.29 -16.66
C ARG A 547 -25.32 11.21 -15.14
N GLU A 548 -25.61 10.07 -14.51
CA GLU A 548 -25.44 9.87 -13.06
C GLU A 548 -23.96 10.00 -12.66
N ALA A 549 -23.04 9.49 -13.48
CA ALA A 549 -21.59 9.66 -13.27
C ALA A 549 -21.15 11.14 -13.40
N ALA A 550 -21.73 11.87 -14.35
CA ALA A 550 -21.48 13.29 -14.53
C ALA A 550 -22.00 14.12 -13.35
N GLU A 551 -23.21 13.85 -12.86
CA GLU A 551 -23.77 14.45 -11.66
C GLU A 551 -22.85 14.21 -10.44
N ALA A 552 -22.41 12.96 -10.22
CA ALA A 552 -21.49 12.61 -9.15
C ALA A 552 -20.10 13.29 -9.29
N ALA A 553 -19.62 13.47 -10.53
CA ALA A 553 -18.38 14.18 -10.80
C ALA A 553 -18.49 15.67 -10.50
N LEU A 554 -19.61 16.31 -10.86
CA LEU A 554 -19.88 17.72 -10.57
C LEU A 554 -20.04 17.97 -9.07
N ASP A 555 -20.68 17.07 -8.33
CA ASP A 555 -20.75 17.14 -6.87
C ASP A 555 -19.33 17.11 -6.25
N LEU A 556 -18.48 16.19 -6.69
CA LEU A 556 -17.07 16.13 -6.24
C LEU A 556 -16.30 17.41 -6.59
N VAL A 557 -16.47 17.91 -7.80
CA VAL A 557 -15.83 19.16 -8.26
C VAL A 557 -16.24 20.35 -7.39
N HIS A 558 -17.55 20.43 -7.06
CA HIS A 558 -18.08 21.51 -6.22
C HIS A 558 -17.51 21.44 -4.79
N GLU A 559 -17.58 20.26 -4.15
CA GLU A 559 -17.08 20.05 -2.78
C GLU A 559 -15.57 20.25 -2.66
N LEU A 560 -14.81 19.87 -3.70
CA LEU A 560 -13.37 20.04 -3.77
C LEU A 560 -12.92 21.39 -4.33
N GLU A 561 -13.85 22.27 -4.72
CA GLU A 561 -13.59 23.60 -5.28
C GLU A 561 -12.59 23.58 -6.46
N LEU A 562 -12.77 22.62 -7.41
CA LEU A 562 -11.86 22.48 -8.55
C LEU A 562 -12.07 23.60 -9.58
N PRO A 563 -11.03 23.96 -10.38
CA PRO A 563 -11.14 24.95 -11.44
C PRO A 563 -12.20 24.58 -12.48
N PRO A 564 -12.92 25.57 -13.06
CA PRO A 564 -14.01 25.34 -14.03
C PRO A 564 -13.62 24.50 -15.25
N ASP A 565 -12.37 24.64 -15.73
CA ASP A 565 -11.91 23.88 -16.90
C ASP A 565 -11.81 22.37 -16.59
N HIS A 566 -11.32 22.01 -15.39
CA HIS A 566 -11.29 20.62 -14.95
C HIS A 566 -12.70 20.09 -14.67
N ALA A 567 -13.60 20.92 -14.11
CA ALA A 567 -15.00 20.60 -13.90
C ALA A 567 -15.67 20.18 -15.20
N ARG A 568 -15.52 21.02 -16.24
CA ARG A 568 -16.08 20.77 -17.58
C ARG A 568 -15.53 19.47 -18.19
N LEU A 569 -14.24 19.21 -18.05
CA LEU A 569 -13.62 17.99 -18.61
C LEU A 569 -14.03 16.72 -17.87
N LEU A 570 -14.16 16.78 -16.54
CA LEU A 570 -14.63 15.63 -15.75
C LEU A 570 -16.10 15.31 -16.06
N ASP A 571 -16.96 16.31 -16.20
CA ASP A 571 -18.36 16.16 -16.62
C ASP A 571 -18.45 15.49 -17.99
N LEU A 572 -17.73 16.02 -18.99
CA LEU A 572 -17.72 15.48 -20.34
C LEU A 572 -17.13 14.05 -20.38
N ALA A 573 -16.03 13.81 -19.66
CA ALA A 573 -15.45 12.48 -19.55
C ALA A 573 -16.40 11.47 -18.93
N ALA A 574 -17.14 11.86 -17.88
CA ALA A 574 -18.14 11.02 -17.23
C ALA A 574 -19.31 10.66 -18.16
N ARG A 575 -19.72 11.58 -19.04
CA ARG A 575 -20.76 11.29 -20.04
C ARG A 575 -20.30 10.38 -21.17
N LEU A 576 -18.99 10.31 -21.45
CA LEU A 576 -18.39 9.57 -22.59
C LEU A 576 -17.69 8.26 -22.18
N HIS A 577 -17.32 8.05 -20.91
CA HIS A 577 -16.44 6.97 -20.48
C HIS A 577 -16.92 5.58 -20.88
N ASP A 578 -18.20 5.36 -20.88
CA ASP A 578 -18.87 4.09 -21.14
C ASP A 578 -19.41 3.92 -22.57
N TRP A 579 -19.13 4.86 -23.50
CA TRP A 579 -19.63 4.78 -24.86
C TRP A 579 -19.27 3.46 -25.55
N GLY A 580 -18.07 2.96 -25.35
CA GLY A 580 -17.58 1.68 -25.89
C GLY A 580 -18.39 0.46 -25.42
N LYS A 581 -19.21 0.56 -24.36
CA LYS A 581 -20.12 -0.53 -23.97
C LYS A 581 -21.22 -0.79 -25.00
N ALA A 582 -21.52 0.16 -25.89
CA ALA A 582 -22.43 -0.07 -27.00
C ALA A 582 -21.87 -1.01 -28.06
N HIS A 583 -20.58 -1.33 -28.02
CA HIS A 583 -19.95 -2.30 -28.92
C HIS A 583 -20.63 -3.67 -28.80
N PRO A 584 -20.95 -4.34 -29.95
CA PRO A 584 -21.68 -5.61 -29.95
C PRO A 584 -21.01 -6.71 -29.11
N VAL A 585 -19.69 -6.73 -29.07
CA VAL A 585 -18.90 -7.69 -28.25
C VAL A 585 -19.20 -7.51 -26.75
N PHE A 586 -19.28 -6.28 -26.24
CA PHE A 586 -19.68 -6.04 -24.86
C PHE A 586 -21.13 -6.45 -24.59
N GLN A 587 -22.04 -6.01 -25.49
CA GLN A 587 -23.47 -6.32 -25.37
C GLN A 587 -23.75 -7.83 -25.42
N SER A 588 -22.94 -8.62 -26.12
CA SER A 588 -23.04 -10.09 -26.16
C SER A 588 -22.76 -10.76 -24.80
N SER A 589 -22.12 -10.06 -23.89
CA SER A 589 -21.87 -10.56 -22.53
C SER A 589 -23.07 -10.42 -21.61
N ILE A 590 -24.07 -9.61 -22.00
CA ILE A 590 -25.32 -9.42 -21.26
C ILE A 590 -26.37 -10.35 -21.84
N ARG A 591 -26.80 -11.34 -21.05
CA ARG A 591 -27.79 -12.35 -21.43
C ARG A 591 -29.14 -12.02 -20.82
N THR A 592 -30.16 -12.82 -21.12
CA THR A 592 -31.40 -12.81 -20.35
C THR A 592 -31.12 -13.34 -18.94
N ASP A 593 -31.59 -12.61 -17.95
CA ASP A 593 -31.60 -13.09 -16.57
C ASP A 593 -32.48 -14.33 -16.45
N GLY A 594 -32.43 -15.36 -16.21
CA GLY A 594 -33.35 -16.50 -16.16
C GLY A 594 -34.86 -16.18 -16.00
N SER A 595 -35.22 -14.90 -15.83
CA SER A 595 -36.58 -14.37 -15.78
C SER A 595 -37.13 -13.87 -17.14
N GLY A 596 -36.25 -13.76 -18.15
CA GLY A 596 -36.65 -13.38 -19.52
C GLY A 596 -36.90 -11.88 -19.73
N THR A 597 -36.41 -11.02 -18.87
CA THR A 597 -36.72 -9.58 -18.86
C THR A 597 -35.62 -8.66 -19.42
N ARG A 598 -34.58 -9.20 -20.12
CA ARG A 598 -33.58 -8.34 -20.75
C ARG A 598 -34.23 -7.33 -21.68
N PRO A 599 -33.97 -6.00 -21.52
CA PRO A 599 -34.42 -4.99 -22.45
C PRO A 599 -33.90 -5.25 -23.87
N GLU A 600 -34.78 -5.06 -24.90
CA GLU A 600 -34.39 -5.15 -26.32
C GLU A 600 -33.62 -3.90 -26.73
N ARG A 601 -32.40 -3.73 -26.16
CA ARG A 601 -31.51 -2.58 -26.43
C ARG A 601 -30.07 -3.04 -26.59
N GLY A 602 -29.31 -2.28 -27.39
CA GLY A 602 -27.86 -2.47 -27.59
C GLY A 602 -26.98 -1.43 -26.89
N ASP A 603 -27.53 -0.66 -25.95
CA ASP A 603 -26.86 0.42 -25.21
C ASP A 603 -26.96 0.25 -23.68
N LEU A 604 -26.91 -0.98 -23.19
CA LEU A 604 -26.93 -1.28 -21.77
C LEU A 604 -25.52 -1.10 -21.15
N ALA A 605 -25.42 -0.24 -20.15
CA ALA A 605 -24.18 -0.06 -19.38
C ALA A 605 -24.09 -1.01 -18.19
N LYS A 606 -25.22 -1.28 -17.54
CA LYS A 606 -25.32 -2.10 -16.32
C LYS A 606 -26.46 -3.11 -16.46
N ALA A 607 -26.29 -4.24 -15.79
CA ALA A 607 -27.26 -5.34 -15.79
C ALA A 607 -27.24 -6.06 -14.44
N PRO A 608 -28.36 -6.69 -14.01
CA PRO A 608 -28.39 -7.52 -12.82
C PRO A 608 -27.31 -8.63 -12.85
N GLU A 609 -26.82 -9.04 -11.68
CA GLU A 609 -25.71 -10.01 -11.58
C GLU A 609 -25.99 -11.32 -12.35
N GLY A 610 -27.23 -11.81 -12.29
CA GLY A 610 -27.65 -13.02 -12.99
C GLY A 610 -27.75 -12.90 -14.51
N ALA A 611 -27.73 -11.67 -15.05
CA ALA A 611 -27.80 -11.41 -16.49
C ALA A 611 -26.45 -11.47 -17.20
N TRP A 612 -25.35 -11.54 -16.47
CA TRP A 612 -24.01 -11.63 -17.07
C TRP A 612 -23.64 -13.04 -17.47
N ALA A 613 -23.04 -13.18 -18.64
CA ALA A 613 -22.44 -14.44 -19.08
C ALA A 613 -21.37 -14.90 -18.09
N PRO A 614 -21.17 -16.23 -17.91
CA PRO A 614 -20.06 -16.75 -17.11
C PRO A 614 -18.71 -16.21 -17.61
N LEU A 615 -17.73 -16.01 -16.72
CA LEU A 615 -16.42 -15.40 -17.01
C LEU A 615 -15.74 -15.97 -18.25
N HIS A 616 -15.73 -17.30 -18.42
CA HIS A 616 -15.14 -17.97 -19.58
C HIS A 616 -15.93 -17.78 -20.87
N GLN A 617 -17.10 -17.16 -20.82
CA GLN A 617 -17.99 -16.90 -21.97
C GLN A 617 -18.19 -15.41 -22.23
N LEU A 618 -17.56 -14.52 -21.46
CA LEU A 618 -17.61 -13.08 -21.71
C LEU A 618 -16.98 -12.74 -23.06
N TYR A 619 -17.49 -11.70 -23.70
CA TYR A 619 -16.95 -11.12 -24.93
C TYR A 619 -16.88 -12.10 -26.11
N ARG A 620 -17.85 -12.99 -26.23
CA ARG A 620 -18.04 -13.90 -27.37
C ARG A 620 -19.22 -13.45 -28.19
N LEU A 621 -18.94 -12.79 -29.33
CA LEU A 621 -20.01 -12.33 -30.21
C LEU A 621 -20.62 -13.50 -30.99
N ASP A 622 -19.79 -14.31 -31.63
CA ASP A 622 -20.16 -15.55 -32.31
C ASP A 622 -18.95 -16.49 -32.50
N GLU A 623 -19.20 -17.71 -32.99
CA GLU A 623 -18.14 -18.70 -33.24
C GLU A 623 -17.20 -18.32 -34.37
N ARG A 624 -17.64 -17.44 -35.31
CA ARG A 624 -16.86 -17.03 -36.48
C ARG A 624 -15.78 -16.04 -36.17
N HIS A 625 -16.06 -15.12 -35.20
CA HIS A 625 -15.16 -14.05 -34.84
C HIS A 625 -14.27 -14.39 -33.63
N GLY A 626 -14.48 -15.56 -33.01
CA GLY A 626 -13.71 -16.03 -31.87
C GLY A 626 -13.95 -15.20 -30.59
N PRO A 627 -13.42 -15.66 -29.45
CA PRO A 627 -13.52 -14.91 -28.20
C PRO A 627 -12.62 -13.68 -28.26
N ARG A 628 -13.12 -12.53 -27.81
CA ARG A 628 -12.37 -11.29 -27.64
C ARG A 628 -12.04 -11.12 -26.17
N ARG A 629 -11.28 -12.06 -25.60
CA ARG A 629 -10.92 -12.05 -24.19
C ARG A 629 -10.25 -10.72 -23.83
N GLY A 630 -10.63 -10.16 -22.69
CA GLY A 630 -10.06 -8.90 -22.23
C GLY A 630 -10.55 -7.66 -22.97
N PHE A 631 -11.72 -7.72 -23.67
CA PHE A 631 -12.30 -6.55 -24.32
C PHE A 631 -12.38 -5.37 -23.35
N ARG A 632 -11.80 -4.24 -23.78
CA ARG A 632 -11.76 -2.98 -23.02
C ARG A 632 -12.67 -1.95 -23.68
N HIS A 633 -13.83 -1.71 -23.04
CA HIS A 633 -14.78 -0.70 -23.52
C HIS A 633 -14.21 0.72 -23.39
N GLU A 634 -13.32 0.97 -22.43
CA GLU A 634 -12.62 2.24 -22.24
C GLU A 634 -11.75 2.58 -23.46
N LEU A 635 -11.07 1.59 -24.08
CA LEU A 635 -10.33 1.77 -25.34
C LEU A 635 -11.30 2.05 -26.48
N ALA A 636 -12.39 1.30 -26.60
CA ALA A 636 -13.40 1.53 -27.63
C ALA A 636 -14.06 2.92 -27.50
N SER A 637 -14.30 3.39 -26.25
CA SER A 637 -14.84 4.73 -25.98
C SER A 637 -13.93 5.84 -26.48
N VAL A 638 -12.64 5.77 -26.15
CA VAL A 638 -11.68 6.82 -26.58
C VAL A 638 -11.46 6.83 -28.08
N LEU A 639 -11.43 5.66 -28.74
CA LEU A 639 -11.32 5.58 -30.20
C LEU A 639 -12.55 6.19 -30.89
N ALA A 640 -13.74 6.04 -30.31
CA ALA A 640 -14.94 6.71 -30.81
C ALA A 640 -14.85 8.24 -30.69
N VAL A 641 -14.29 8.75 -29.59
CA VAL A 641 -14.05 10.20 -29.39
C VAL A 641 -13.06 10.73 -30.44
N PHE A 642 -11.97 10.00 -30.72
CA PHE A 642 -11.03 10.35 -31.81
C PHE A 642 -11.71 10.44 -33.17
N GLU A 643 -12.54 9.44 -33.48
CA GLU A 643 -13.20 9.36 -34.78
C GLU A 643 -14.21 10.49 -34.96
N VAL A 644 -14.98 10.85 -33.95
CA VAL A 644 -15.90 12.01 -34.02
C VAL A 644 -15.14 13.29 -34.28
N LEU A 645 -14.06 13.55 -33.56
CA LEU A 645 -13.24 14.75 -33.80
C LEU A 645 -12.67 14.76 -35.21
N HIS A 646 -12.16 13.62 -35.70
CA HIS A 646 -11.61 13.49 -37.04
C HIS A 646 -12.67 13.80 -38.14
N ARG A 647 -13.88 13.28 -38.00
CA ARG A 647 -14.96 13.52 -38.99
C ARG A 647 -15.45 14.98 -38.96
N VAL A 648 -15.45 15.62 -37.83
CA VAL A 648 -15.96 17.02 -37.69
C VAL A 648 -14.87 18.05 -37.94
N ARG A 649 -13.65 17.80 -37.51
CA ARG A 649 -12.50 18.70 -37.58
C ARG A 649 -11.19 17.94 -37.83
N PRO A 650 -10.98 17.36 -39.04
CA PRO A 650 -9.80 16.53 -39.32
C PRO A 650 -8.48 17.30 -39.14
N ASN A 651 -8.49 18.60 -39.29
CA ASN A 651 -7.32 19.47 -39.08
C ASN A 651 -7.27 20.09 -37.65
N HIS A 652 -7.93 19.47 -36.69
CA HIS A 652 -7.84 19.91 -35.30
C HIS A 652 -6.40 19.80 -34.79
N PRO A 653 -5.89 20.78 -34.00
CA PRO A 653 -4.52 20.74 -33.47
C PRO A 653 -4.15 19.41 -32.81
N ALA A 654 -5.07 18.80 -32.04
CA ALA A 654 -4.87 17.52 -31.38
C ALA A 654 -4.67 16.35 -32.38
N LEU A 655 -5.19 16.43 -33.61
CA LEU A 655 -5.05 15.40 -34.65
C LEU A 655 -3.85 15.67 -35.57
N LEU A 656 -3.36 16.89 -35.63
CA LEU A 656 -2.18 17.23 -36.43
C LEU A 656 -0.87 17.05 -35.65
N GLY A 657 -0.87 17.36 -34.34
CA GLY A 657 0.33 17.28 -33.52
C GLY A 657 1.53 18.01 -34.12
N SER A 658 2.66 17.34 -34.25
CA SER A 658 3.90 17.92 -34.79
C SER A 658 3.82 18.31 -36.29
N VAL A 659 2.90 17.74 -37.06
CA VAL A 659 2.73 18.12 -38.47
C VAL A 659 1.92 19.38 -38.67
N ARG A 660 1.31 19.93 -37.63
CA ARG A 660 0.51 21.18 -37.68
C ARG A 660 1.27 22.32 -38.34
N ALA A 661 2.50 22.55 -37.96
CA ALA A 661 3.32 23.65 -38.52
C ALA A 661 3.54 23.47 -40.04
N LEU A 662 3.61 22.25 -40.53
CA LEU A 662 3.77 21.96 -41.98
C LEU A 662 2.48 22.22 -42.74
N VAL A 663 1.33 21.93 -42.17
CA VAL A 663 0.01 22.22 -42.75
C VAL A 663 -0.23 23.73 -42.75
N GLU A 664 0.04 24.41 -41.62
CA GLU A 664 -0.08 25.89 -41.52
C GLU A 664 0.87 26.61 -42.49
N ALA A 665 2.06 26.07 -42.75
CA ALA A 665 3.02 26.60 -43.73
C ALA A 665 2.66 26.23 -45.18
N GLY A 666 1.61 25.48 -45.43
CA GLY A 666 1.21 25.02 -46.76
C GLY A 666 2.18 24.01 -47.42
N VAL A 667 3.02 23.35 -46.62
CA VAL A 667 3.92 22.28 -47.07
C VAL A 667 3.18 20.96 -47.20
N LEU A 668 2.22 20.73 -46.32
CA LEU A 668 1.28 19.59 -46.42
C LEU A 668 -0.13 20.13 -46.66
N GLU A 669 -0.88 19.41 -47.47
CA GLU A 669 -2.29 19.74 -47.70
C GLU A 669 -3.12 19.40 -46.44
N PRO A 670 -4.15 20.22 -46.12
CA PRO A 670 -5.10 19.88 -45.06
C PRO A 670 -5.78 18.55 -45.33
N VAL A 671 -6.02 17.76 -44.29
CA VAL A 671 -6.75 16.49 -44.37
C VAL A 671 -8.21 16.79 -44.69
N ALA A 672 -8.73 16.14 -45.72
CA ALA A 672 -10.15 16.25 -46.08
C ALA A 672 -10.99 15.39 -45.11
N PRO A 673 -12.22 15.82 -44.76
CA PRO A 673 -13.14 15.00 -43.99
C PRO A 673 -13.44 13.68 -44.72
N GLU A 674 -13.31 12.56 -43.98
CA GLU A 674 -13.63 11.23 -44.47
C GLU A 674 -14.90 10.67 -43.77
N GLY A 675 -15.66 9.85 -44.49
CA GLY A 675 -16.86 9.20 -43.95
C GLY A 675 -18.13 10.05 -44.09
N ASP A 676 -19.23 9.53 -43.53
CA ASP A 676 -20.52 10.22 -43.53
C ASP A 676 -20.47 11.47 -42.59
N PRO A 677 -21.11 12.59 -42.99
CA PRO A 677 -21.18 13.78 -42.20
C PRO A 677 -21.79 13.50 -40.80
N VAL A 678 -21.10 13.93 -39.75
CA VAL A 678 -21.64 13.84 -38.40
C VAL A 678 -22.68 14.93 -38.22
N PRO A 679 -23.94 14.61 -37.83
CA PRO A 679 -24.94 15.61 -37.53
C PRO A 679 -24.46 16.52 -36.38
N SER A 680 -24.73 17.84 -36.54
CA SER A 680 -24.49 18.77 -35.42
C SER A 680 -25.32 18.37 -34.21
N ALA A 681 -24.67 18.17 -33.09
CA ALA A 681 -25.30 17.84 -31.84
C ALA A 681 -24.50 18.49 -30.69
N PRO A 682 -25.12 18.86 -29.55
CA PRO A 682 -24.45 19.55 -28.46
C PRO A 682 -23.17 18.83 -28.04
N LEU A 683 -23.19 17.51 -27.85
CA LEU A 683 -22.04 16.70 -27.42
C LEU A 683 -20.90 16.67 -28.48
N VAL A 684 -21.24 16.65 -29.76
CA VAL A 684 -20.27 16.74 -30.87
C VAL A 684 -19.57 18.11 -30.87
N GLU A 685 -20.35 19.18 -30.68
CA GLU A 685 -19.82 20.55 -30.61
C GLU A 685 -18.93 20.76 -29.38
N GLU A 686 -19.29 20.17 -28.22
CA GLU A 686 -18.44 20.18 -27.03
C GLU A 686 -17.06 19.55 -27.27
N ILE A 687 -17.03 18.35 -27.90
CA ILE A 687 -15.78 17.66 -28.23
C ILE A 687 -14.96 18.51 -29.23
N ALA A 688 -15.60 19.01 -30.29
CA ALA A 688 -14.93 19.78 -31.33
C ALA A 688 -14.43 21.17 -30.87
N ALA A 689 -14.96 21.72 -29.79
CA ALA A 689 -14.57 23.02 -29.24
C ALA A 689 -13.37 22.97 -28.31
N LEU A 690 -12.90 21.78 -27.91
CA LEU A 690 -11.73 21.62 -27.04
C LEU A 690 -10.46 22.07 -27.76
N ASP A 691 -9.49 22.56 -27.01
CA ASP A 691 -8.12 22.75 -27.51
C ASP A 691 -7.33 21.42 -27.48
N GLU A 692 -6.06 21.44 -27.92
CA GLU A 692 -5.22 20.24 -28.00
C GLU A 692 -5.03 19.56 -26.65
N THR A 693 -4.69 20.35 -25.62
CA THR A 693 -4.43 19.83 -24.26
C THR A 693 -5.70 19.28 -23.64
N SER A 694 -6.80 20.02 -23.70
CA SER A 694 -8.10 19.62 -23.16
C SER A 694 -8.66 18.38 -23.85
N PHE A 695 -8.49 18.24 -25.18
CA PHE A 695 -8.88 17.03 -25.91
C PHE A 695 -8.04 15.83 -25.49
N ASN A 696 -6.71 15.98 -25.40
CA ASN A 696 -5.84 14.89 -24.97
C ASN A 696 -6.16 14.47 -23.52
N LEU A 697 -6.43 15.43 -22.63
CA LEU A 697 -6.84 15.13 -21.24
C LEU A 697 -8.20 14.41 -21.19
N LEU A 698 -9.18 14.85 -21.97
CA LEU A 698 -10.47 14.13 -22.11
C LEU A 698 -10.25 12.68 -22.52
N CYS A 699 -9.47 12.46 -23.59
CA CYS A 699 -9.15 11.13 -24.07
C CYS A 699 -8.45 10.27 -23.01
N TYR A 700 -7.50 10.87 -22.27
CA TYR A 700 -6.82 10.19 -21.17
C TYR A 700 -7.81 9.76 -20.08
N LEU A 701 -8.67 10.65 -19.61
CA LEU A 701 -9.66 10.36 -18.56
C LEU A 701 -10.62 9.26 -19.00
N VAL A 702 -11.16 9.35 -20.23
CA VAL A 702 -12.05 8.31 -20.79
C VAL A 702 -11.34 6.96 -20.88
N CYS A 703 -10.06 6.91 -21.26
CA CYS A 703 -9.32 5.67 -21.43
C CYS A 703 -8.89 5.04 -20.11
N SER A 704 -8.51 5.87 -19.12
CA SER A 704 -7.81 5.41 -17.91
C SER A 704 -8.72 5.13 -16.71
N HIS A 705 -10.03 5.48 -16.76
CA HIS A 705 -10.93 5.44 -15.61
C HIS A 705 -11.01 4.08 -14.88
N HIS A 706 -10.63 2.98 -15.50
CA HIS A 706 -10.51 1.66 -14.87
C HIS A 706 -9.09 1.31 -14.41
N GLY A 707 -8.10 2.17 -14.64
CA GLY A 707 -6.71 1.95 -14.25
C GLY A 707 -5.99 0.80 -14.98
N LYS A 708 -6.60 0.24 -16.04
CA LYS A 708 -6.09 -0.94 -16.76
C LYS A 708 -5.46 -0.60 -18.11
N VAL A 709 -5.87 0.49 -18.73
CA VAL A 709 -5.34 1.01 -19.99
C VAL A 709 -4.93 2.45 -19.75
N ARG A 710 -3.65 2.74 -19.67
CA ARG A 710 -3.14 4.07 -19.25
C ARG A 710 -2.06 4.61 -20.19
N GLY A 711 -0.78 4.42 -19.85
CA GLY A 711 0.36 5.04 -20.56
C GLY A 711 0.67 4.40 -21.91
N GLY A 712 0.41 3.13 -22.05
CA GLY A 712 0.68 2.37 -23.28
C GLY A 712 -0.52 1.54 -23.75
N TRP A 713 -0.69 1.43 -25.05
CA TRP A 713 -1.61 0.49 -25.68
C TRP A 713 -0.81 -0.64 -26.32
N GLN A 714 -0.57 -1.68 -25.54
CA GLN A 714 0.22 -2.84 -25.97
C GLN A 714 -0.69 -4.06 -26.05
N GLY A 715 -0.45 -4.94 -27.00
CA GLY A 715 -1.12 -6.23 -27.08
C GLY A 715 -0.78 -7.09 -25.86
N THR A 716 -1.77 -7.80 -25.35
CA THR A 716 -1.60 -8.73 -24.23
C THR A 716 -1.38 -10.16 -24.76
N PRO A 717 -0.85 -11.10 -23.95
CA PRO A 717 -0.82 -12.52 -24.33
C PRO A 717 -2.19 -13.07 -24.74
N HIS A 718 -3.28 -12.57 -24.13
CA HIS A 718 -4.66 -12.97 -24.49
C HIS A 718 -5.07 -12.50 -25.89
N ASP A 719 -4.55 -11.39 -26.38
CA ASP A 719 -4.77 -10.93 -27.75
C ASP A 719 -4.08 -11.88 -28.76
N GLN A 720 -3.05 -12.62 -28.32
CA GLN A 720 -2.30 -13.58 -29.14
C GLN A 720 -2.93 -14.99 -29.16
N GLU A 721 -3.80 -15.32 -28.23
CA GLU A 721 -4.48 -16.63 -28.15
C GLU A 721 -5.61 -16.79 -29.19
N PHE A 722 -5.64 -15.94 -30.17
CA PHE A 722 -6.64 -15.96 -31.22
C PHE A 722 -6.36 -17.12 -32.19
N PRO A 723 -7.32 -18.01 -32.50
CA PRO A 723 -7.11 -19.10 -33.42
C PRO A 723 -6.90 -18.56 -34.85
N LEU A 724 -5.67 -18.56 -35.32
CA LEU A 724 -5.25 -18.15 -36.69
C LEU A 724 -5.60 -19.21 -37.77
N GLU A 725 -6.32 -20.26 -37.42
CA GLU A 725 -6.42 -21.46 -38.25
C GLU A 725 -7.46 -21.41 -39.37
N LYS A 726 -8.08 -20.28 -39.68
CA LYS A 726 -9.07 -20.26 -40.75
C LYS A 726 -8.78 -19.20 -41.79
N GLU A 727 -8.76 -19.65 -43.06
CA GLU A 727 -8.69 -18.83 -44.28
C GLU A 727 -9.72 -17.68 -44.33
N ASP A 728 -10.79 -17.76 -43.52
CA ASP A 728 -11.84 -16.75 -43.38
C ASP A 728 -11.42 -15.48 -42.61
N LEU A 729 -10.22 -15.45 -42.02
CA LEU A 729 -9.69 -14.32 -41.25
C LEU A 729 -8.68 -13.47 -42.03
N VAL A 730 -8.54 -13.69 -43.32
CA VAL A 730 -7.67 -12.88 -44.19
C VAL A 730 -8.20 -11.45 -44.22
N GLY A 731 -7.41 -10.52 -43.66
CA GLY A 731 -7.76 -9.09 -43.60
C GLY A 731 -8.32 -8.60 -42.24
N VAL A 732 -8.56 -9.50 -41.29
CA VAL A 732 -8.97 -9.10 -39.94
C VAL A 732 -7.74 -8.99 -39.05
N GLY A 733 -7.38 -7.79 -38.62
CA GLY A 733 -6.25 -7.55 -37.72
C GLY A 733 -6.40 -8.25 -36.38
N GLN A 734 -5.28 -8.46 -35.69
CA GLN A 734 -5.29 -8.96 -34.31
C GLN A 734 -5.97 -7.94 -33.40
N PRO A 735 -6.73 -8.38 -32.37
CA PRO A 735 -7.33 -7.47 -31.44
C PRO A 735 -6.26 -6.82 -30.56
N LEU A 736 -6.52 -5.59 -30.17
CA LEU A 736 -5.79 -4.87 -29.14
C LEU A 736 -6.73 -4.67 -27.95
N HIS A 737 -6.45 -5.30 -26.82
CA HIS A 737 -7.38 -5.34 -25.69
C HIS A 737 -8.82 -5.71 -26.12
N GLY A 738 -8.94 -6.65 -27.02
CA GLY A 738 -10.21 -7.13 -27.57
C GLY A 738 -10.88 -6.23 -28.63
N VAL A 739 -10.36 -5.04 -28.91
CA VAL A 739 -10.82 -4.14 -29.99
C VAL A 739 -10.02 -4.39 -31.26
N ARG A 740 -10.66 -4.44 -32.41
CA ARG A 740 -10.02 -4.63 -33.71
C ARG A 740 -10.12 -3.40 -34.60
N GLU A 741 -9.18 -3.28 -35.51
CA GLU A 741 -9.27 -2.34 -36.63
C GLU A 741 -10.56 -2.58 -37.42
N GLY A 742 -11.33 -1.49 -37.65
CA GLY A 742 -12.59 -1.56 -38.40
C GLY A 742 -13.80 -2.04 -37.55
N ASP A 743 -13.68 -2.25 -36.24
CA ASP A 743 -14.84 -2.49 -35.40
C ASP A 743 -15.80 -1.30 -35.43
N GLU A 744 -17.10 -1.56 -35.34
CA GLU A 744 -18.13 -0.52 -35.35
C GLU A 744 -18.87 -0.42 -34.00
N ILE A 745 -19.01 0.79 -33.51
CA ILE A 745 -19.98 1.12 -32.48
C ILE A 745 -21.26 1.64 -33.18
N PRO A 746 -22.43 1.02 -32.95
CA PRO A 746 -23.67 1.46 -33.54
C PRO A 746 -24.11 2.84 -33.02
N PRO A 747 -25.10 3.50 -33.67
CA PRO A 747 -25.68 4.75 -33.15
C PRO A 747 -26.08 4.58 -31.69
N THR A 748 -25.54 5.44 -30.83
CA THR A 748 -25.64 5.27 -29.36
C THR A 748 -26.21 6.51 -28.72
N PRO A 749 -27.30 6.37 -27.93
CA PRO A 749 -27.80 7.46 -27.09
C PRO A 749 -26.80 7.78 -25.96
N LEU A 750 -26.38 9.04 -25.83
CA LEU A 750 -25.55 9.55 -24.76
C LEU A 750 -26.20 10.80 -24.13
N ALA A 751 -25.81 11.12 -22.90
CA ALA A 751 -26.28 12.31 -22.20
C ALA A 751 -25.55 13.57 -22.67
N ALA A 752 -26.25 14.65 -22.97
CA ALA A 752 -25.70 15.99 -23.14
C ALA A 752 -25.64 16.74 -21.78
N ALA A 753 -24.90 17.86 -21.73
CA ALA A 753 -24.69 18.63 -20.52
C ALA A 753 -25.98 19.18 -19.88
N ASP A 754 -27.01 19.43 -20.68
CA ASP A 754 -28.35 19.87 -20.24
C ASP A 754 -29.24 18.72 -19.75
N GLY A 755 -28.72 17.50 -19.70
CA GLY A 755 -29.46 16.28 -19.33
C GLY A 755 -30.33 15.70 -20.45
N THR A 756 -30.34 16.30 -21.64
CA THR A 756 -31.05 15.72 -22.80
C THR A 756 -30.24 14.52 -23.34
N VAL A 757 -30.93 13.62 -24.04
CA VAL A 757 -30.27 12.45 -24.65
C VAL A 757 -30.08 12.72 -26.15
N VAL A 758 -28.84 12.60 -26.59
CA VAL A 758 -28.43 12.80 -27.97
C VAL A 758 -27.95 11.47 -28.56
N THR A 759 -28.41 11.12 -29.74
CA THR A 759 -27.93 9.92 -30.42
C THR A 759 -26.64 10.25 -31.20
N MET A 760 -25.52 9.71 -30.71
CA MET A 760 -24.24 9.77 -31.43
C MET A 760 -24.30 8.87 -32.69
N PRO A 761 -23.62 9.27 -33.80
CA PRO A 761 -23.61 8.46 -35.03
C PRO A 761 -22.89 7.12 -34.83
N ALA A 762 -23.11 6.20 -35.77
CA ALA A 762 -22.25 5.03 -35.87
C ALA A 762 -20.80 5.46 -36.16
N VAL A 763 -19.86 4.81 -35.49
CA VAL A 763 -18.41 5.11 -35.61
C VAL A 763 -17.63 3.85 -35.88
N THR A 764 -16.70 3.90 -36.84
CA THR A 764 -15.72 2.86 -37.10
C THR A 764 -14.48 3.13 -36.24
N LEU A 765 -13.99 2.13 -35.51
CA LEU A 765 -12.83 2.25 -34.64
C LEU A 765 -11.54 1.98 -35.41
N HIS A 766 -10.57 2.87 -35.26
CA HIS A 766 -9.25 2.77 -35.86
C HIS A 766 -8.15 2.74 -34.81
N LEU A 767 -7.23 1.79 -34.92
CA LEU A 767 -6.17 1.55 -33.96
C LEU A 767 -4.89 2.39 -34.21
N ASP A 768 -4.94 3.35 -35.12
CA ASP A 768 -3.82 4.23 -35.46
C ASP A 768 -3.10 4.83 -34.23
N PRO A 769 -3.80 5.32 -33.16
CA PRO A 769 -3.13 5.91 -32.02
C PRO A 769 -2.28 4.91 -31.21
N ALA A 770 -2.48 3.60 -31.39
CA ALA A 770 -1.65 2.56 -30.79
C ALA A 770 -0.28 2.42 -31.44
N GLN A 771 -0.13 2.89 -32.67
CA GLN A 771 1.14 2.84 -33.39
C GLN A 771 2.10 3.89 -32.84
N LEU A 772 3.39 3.56 -32.79
CA LEU A 772 4.41 4.52 -32.39
C LEU A 772 4.64 5.55 -33.51
N GLY A 773 4.85 6.81 -33.13
CA GLY A 773 5.10 7.91 -34.06
C GLY A 773 3.84 8.71 -34.39
N VAL A 774 3.70 9.12 -35.65
CA VAL A 774 2.61 10.00 -36.12
C VAL A 774 1.80 9.29 -37.19
N SER A 775 0.52 9.09 -36.97
CA SER A 775 -0.41 8.59 -37.99
C SER A 775 -0.94 9.72 -38.85
N GLY A 776 -1.34 9.39 -40.08
CA GLY A 776 -1.98 10.33 -40.99
C GLY A 776 -3.40 10.74 -40.53
N ARG A 777 -4.08 9.88 -39.76
CA ARG A 777 -5.48 10.07 -39.34
C ARG A 777 -5.60 10.84 -38.02
N TYR A 778 -4.83 10.41 -37.02
CA TYR A 778 -4.98 10.95 -35.65
C TYR A 778 -3.72 11.64 -35.13
N GLY A 779 -2.68 11.80 -35.96
CA GLY A 779 -1.46 12.49 -35.53
C GLY A 779 -0.63 11.71 -34.54
N PRO A 780 -0.26 12.31 -33.37
CA PRO A 780 0.62 11.70 -32.39
C PRO A 780 0.07 10.38 -31.83
N SER A 781 0.98 9.45 -31.53
CA SER A 781 0.66 8.20 -30.84
C SER A 781 0.06 8.44 -29.44
N TRP A 782 -0.65 7.43 -28.92
CA TRP A 782 -1.21 7.49 -27.58
C TRP A 782 -0.12 7.76 -26.51
N SER A 783 0.99 7.03 -26.57
CA SER A 783 2.09 7.21 -25.62
C SER A 783 2.67 8.62 -25.65
N GLU A 784 2.81 9.24 -26.84
CA GLU A 784 3.28 10.62 -26.96
C GLU A 784 2.30 11.62 -26.29
N ARG A 785 0.99 11.42 -26.48
CA ARG A 785 -0.05 12.25 -25.86
C ARG A 785 0.01 12.15 -24.34
N VAL A 786 0.11 10.94 -23.79
CA VAL A 786 0.21 10.72 -22.34
C VAL A 786 1.50 11.34 -21.77
N HIS A 787 2.65 11.18 -22.46
CA HIS A 787 3.89 11.83 -22.01
C HIS A 787 3.75 13.35 -21.96
N ARG A 788 3.16 13.99 -22.98
CA ARG A 788 2.90 15.44 -22.98
C ARG A 788 2.00 15.86 -21.82
N LEU A 789 0.95 15.09 -21.52
CA LEU A 789 0.10 15.36 -20.36
C LEU A 789 0.86 15.21 -19.03
N VAL A 790 1.72 14.20 -18.89
CA VAL A 790 2.57 14.03 -17.70
C VAL A 790 3.55 15.18 -17.56
N ASP A 791 4.12 15.68 -18.67
CA ASP A 791 5.02 16.85 -18.65
C ASP A 791 4.28 18.14 -18.27
N GLU A 792 3.03 18.32 -18.73
CA GLU A 792 2.23 19.52 -18.49
C GLU A 792 1.61 19.52 -17.08
N PHE A 793 0.88 18.45 -16.70
CA PHE A 793 0.13 18.38 -15.44
C PHE A 793 0.91 17.69 -14.30
N GLY A 794 1.90 16.89 -14.64
CA GLY A 794 2.58 15.99 -13.69
C GLY A 794 1.80 14.70 -13.42
N PRO A 795 2.50 13.64 -12.96
CA PRO A 795 1.90 12.33 -12.74
C PRO A 795 0.84 12.34 -11.62
N PHE A 796 1.02 13.19 -10.61
CA PHE A 796 0.12 13.25 -9.46
C PHE A 796 -1.22 13.89 -9.82
N THR A 797 -1.22 15.01 -10.55
CA THR A 797 -2.44 15.72 -10.96
C THR A 797 -3.26 14.89 -11.93
N LEU A 798 -2.62 14.24 -12.90
CA LEU A 798 -3.30 13.34 -13.83
C LEU A 798 -3.97 12.18 -13.10
N ALA A 799 -3.26 11.53 -12.18
CA ALA A 799 -3.83 10.44 -11.41
C ALA A 799 -4.94 10.90 -10.46
N TYR A 800 -4.88 12.14 -9.96
CA TYR A 800 -5.94 12.70 -9.13
C TYR A 800 -7.23 12.91 -9.93
N LEU A 801 -7.15 13.50 -11.12
CA LEU A 801 -8.31 13.67 -12.01
C LEU A 801 -8.92 12.32 -12.42
N GLU A 802 -8.06 11.34 -12.76
CA GLU A 802 -8.47 9.96 -13.04
C GLU A 802 -9.19 9.34 -11.83
N ALA A 803 -8.67 9.54 -10.63
CA ALA A 803 -9.27 9.04 -9.39
C ALA A 803 -10.66 9.66 -9.15
N LEU A 804 -10.84 10.96 -9.39
CA LEU A 804 -12.14 11.62 -9.22
C LEU A 804 -13.18 11.08 -10.20
N LEU A 805 -12.82 10.89 -11.47
CA LEU A 805 -13.71 10.26 -12.44
C LEU A 805 -14.09 8.83 -12.03
N ARG A 806 -13.10 8.05 -11.56
CA ARG A 806 -13.34 6.69 -11.07
C ARG A 806 -14.28 6.67 -9.86
N VAL A 807 -14.10 7.58 -8.91
CA VAL A 807 -15.01 7.71 -7.75
C VAL A 807 -16.42 8.04 -8.22
N ALA A 808 -16.56 8.95 -9.17
CA ALA A 808 -17.86 9.33 -9.72
C ALA A 808 -18.56 8.14 -10.39
N ASP A 809 -17.86 7.37 -11.22
CA ASP A 809 -18.37 6.14 -11.85
C ASP A 809 -18.82 5.10 -10.81
N VAL A 810 -17.99 4.83 -9.78
CA VAL A 810 -18.34 3.87 -8.72
C VAL A 810 -19.55 4.34 -7.91
N ARG A 811 -19.65 5.63 -7.59
CA ARG A 811 -20.84 6.20 -6.92
C ARG A 811 -22.10 6.04 -7.77
N ALA A 812 -22.04 6.39 -9.06
CA ALA A 812 -23.14 6.21 -9.99
C ALA A 812 -23.53 4.72 -10.15
N SER A 813 -22.55 3.82 -10.13
CA SER A 813 -22.78 2.38 -10.20
C SER A 813 -23.49 1.82 -8.96
N ARG A 814 -23.40 2.49 -7.81
CA ARG A 814 -24.09 2.12 -6.56
C ARG A 814 -25.49 2.70 -6.43
N LEU A 815 -25.89 3.58 -7.34
CA LEU A 815 -27.26 4.12 -7.34
C LEU A 815 -28.24 3.07 -7.86
N GLU A 816 -29.28 2.77 -7.09
CA GLU A 816 -30.36 1.85 -7.45
C GLU A 816 -31.57 2.59 -8.05
N THR A 817 -31.36 3.74 -8.68
CA THR A 817 -32.42 4.51 -9.32
C THR A 817 -32.92 3.84 -10.60
N PRO A 818 -34.25 3.77 -10.82
CA PRO A 818 -34.79 3.24 -12.07
C PRO A 818 -34.34 4.07 -13.28
N ASP A 819 -34.02 3.40 -14.38
CA ASP A 819 -33.68 4.06 -15.64
C ASP A 819 -34.90 4.63 -16.34
N PRO A 820 -35.00 5.97 -16.51
CA PRO A 820 -36.19 6.59 -17.15
C PRO A 820 -36.38 6.13 -18.60
N LEU A 821 -35.31 5.80 -19.31
CA LEU A 821 -35.37 5.34 -20.71
C LEU A 821 -35.92 3.91 -20.83
N LEU A 822 -35.68 3.06 -19.82
CA LEU A 822 -36.25 1.71 -19.75
C LEU A 822 -37.68 1.71 -19.23
N ALA A 823 -38.02 2.58 -18.29
CA ALA A 823 -39.38 2.74 -17.76
C ALA A 823 -40.41 3.10 -18.86
N GLN A 824 -40.01 3.91 -19.84
CA GLN A 824 -40.86 4.25 -21.00
C GLN A 824 -41.16 3.04 -21.90
N GLN A 825 -40.36 1.96 -21.84
CA GLN A 825 -40.55 0.73 -22.59
C GLN A 825 -41.26 -0.38 -21.80
N GLY A 826 -41.73 -0.07 -20.56
CA GLY A 826 -42.47 -1.02 -19.74
C GLY A 826 -41.59 -2.10 -19.07
N VAL A 827 -40.28 -1.90 -19.00
CA VAL A 827 -39.34 -2.76 -18.27
C VAL A 827 -39.53 -2.44 -16.77
N PRO A 828 -39.86 -3.41 -15.91
CA PRO A 828 -39.93 -3.19 -14.48
C PRO A 828 -38.60 -2.69 -13.92
N ALA A 829 -38.69 -1.81 -12.90
CA ALA A 829 -37.52 -1.26 -12.22
C ALA A 829 -36.72 -2.33 -11.48
#